data_a622b013a7b341763828b91a7757c29d
#
_entry.id   a622b013a7b341763828b91a7757c29d
#
_cell.length_a   1.000
_cell.length_b   1.000
_cell.length_c   1.000
_cell.angle_alpha   90.00
_cell.angle_beta   90.00
_cell.angle_gamma   90.00
#
_symmetry.space_group_name_H-M   'P 1'
#
loop_
_entity.id
_entity.type
_entity.pdbx_description
1 polymer ?
#
loop_
_entity_poly.entity_id
_entity_poly.type
_entity_poly.pdbx_seq_one_letter_code
_entity_poly.pdbx_strand_id
1 'polypeptide(L)'
;MTINTAKSAPFGLNTFISYPDYLDLRDRNRTFQDLVAASYAYFGFSPNTNTLPRMKWGLYVSGNFFRALGVEPALGRGFRPDEDQVEGRDPVAILGHDFWAGQFGANPAVVGSRIRLNGIDFTIIGVAPARFTGIDLFMRPHLFVPLAMFGRMSHQGWLQDRDAGWLMVKGRLKDGVGMAQANADVGALSSALQKLHAHTSGDQKLQVESELEFRIAQGPNQTAMAFMLGLLALCVLSVACANVAGLLLSRARSRTREVAVRLAIGAGRGALIRQLLLENLLVAIAGGVGGLVVTDIMGEFWRRFPIPSDLPVVFDAGVDHRVLAFTLAISVVSTLLFGLLPAIRATRPDLVPALKAADADSSGGRRLWGRNAIVAGQIALSLVLLSVAVSLVQGFHDQLLPGPGYRTERIFLTSVDTQLAHYSVDQTERFYRDLLDHARLAPGIKSAALTLGVPMQDAVNSVVLAPEGWQSHHGEQGISTFCNYVSDGYFETMRIPILHGRGFRETDGEGTPFVAIVNEQMANHFWKGDALGKRLRLATVGDRMVQIVGIARQSKYLWIAEPPTDFLYMSFRQHPASKASLLVESESTDASTIAPVVREVVRKLDPDMPVFDQRSMKDLYDQRAVKTSNLIVQLVGGMGLIGLALASIGLYGLVAYSVSRRTREIGIRMALGAEKRSVIWMVLSQGLRLALAGVGVGLAATLYICPLITSALSFFAFRHVNPMIFIGMPVLLFVITMLASWAPARHAAQVDPLTSLHDE
;
A
#
# COMPACT_ATOMS: atom_id res chain seq x y z
N MET A 1 -21.43 3.07 -3.42
CA MET A 1 -21.33 2.32 -4.69
C MET A 1 -20.58 3.13 -5.70
N THR A 2 -19.87 2.50 -6.61
CA THR A 2 -19.13 3.18 -7.69
C THR A 2 -19.74 2.76 -9.02
N ILE A 3 -19.91 3.71 -9.92
CA ILE A 3 -20.32 3.44 -11.31
C ILE A 3 -19.07 3.54 -12.16
N ASN A 4 -18.78 2.52 -12.95
CA ASN A 4 -17.63 2.45 -13.82
C ASN A 4 -18.00 1.75 -15.14
N THR A 5 -17.05 1.71 -16.06
CA THR A 5 -17.24 0.98 -17.32
C THR A 5 -16.77 -0.47 -17.17
N ALA A 6 -17.45 -1.40 -17.82
CA ALA A 6 -17.18 -2.85 -17.75
C ALA A 6 -15.85 -3.28 -18.40
N LYS A 7 -15.13 -2.38 -19.09
CA LYS A 7 -13.82 -2.69 -19.67
C LYS A 7 -12.73 -2.45 -18.63
N SER A 8 -12.04 -3.50 -18.23
CA SER A 8 -10.83 -3.39 -17.40
C SER A 8 -9.67 -2.86 -18.24
N ALA A 9 -9.15 -1.70 -17.88
CA ALA A 9 -7.86 -1.24 -18.35
C ALA A 9 -6.72 -2.01 -17.65
N PRO A 10 -5.51 -2.11 -18.24
CA PRO A 10 -4.35 -2.69 -17.57
C PRO A 10 -4.13 -2.05 -16.20
N PHE A 11 -3.82 -2.86 -15.20
CA PHE A 11 -3.60 -2.45 -13.81
C PHE A 11 -4.81 -1.84 -13.09
N GLY A 12 -6.05 -2.18 -13.49
CA GLY A 12 -7.26 -1.75 -12.78
C GLY A 12 -7.56 -0.25 -12.90
N LEU A 13 -6.92 0.46 -13.83
CA LEU A 13 -7.27 1.84 -14.17
C LEU A 13 -8.60 1.79 -14.93
N ASN A 14 -9.68 1.80 -14.19
CA ASN A 14 -11.01 1.78 -14.75
C ASN A 14 -11.31 3.05 -15.50
N THR A 15 -12.06 2.89 -16.54
CA THR A 15 -12.52 3.97 -17.39
C THR A 15 -13.39 4.93 -16.60
N PHE A 16 -12.95 6.17 -16.58
CA PHE A 16 -13.69 7.26 -16.01
C PHE A 16 -14.92 7.57 -16.88
N ILE A 17 -15.95 8.18 -16.28
CA ILE A 17 -17.19 8.58 -16.93
C ILE A 17 -17.05 10.02 -17.42
N SER A 18 -17.63 10.36 -18.57
CA SER A 18 -17.67 11.72 -19.07
C SER A 18 -18.64 12.60 -18.24
N TYR A 19 -18.43 13.93 -18.25
CA TYR A 19 -19.33 14.82 -17.53
C TYR A 19 -20.77 14.80 -18.08
N PRO A 20 -21.01 14.82 -19.40
CA PRO A 20 -22.37 14.68 -19.92
C PRO A 20 -23.05 13.36 -19.54
N ASP A 21 -22.32 12.23 -19.52
CA ASP A 21 -22.88 10.94 -19.11
C ASP A 21 -23.18 10.92 -17.60
N TYR A 22 -22.34 11.56 -16.79
CA TYR A 22 -22.65 11.75 -15.36
C TYR A 22 -23.95 12.53 -15.15
N LEU A 23 -24.18 13.62 -15.90
CA LEU A 23 -25.42 14.40 -15.81
C LEU A 23 -26.63 13.56 -16.20
N ASP A 24 -26.55 12.82 -17.31
CA ASP A 24 -27.62 11.90 -17.74
C ASP A 24 -27.91 10.83 -16.69
N LEU A 25 -26.88 10.22 -16.09
CA LEU A 25 -27.03 9.25 -15.01
C LEU A 25 -27.68 9.90 -13.78
N ARG A 26 -27.19 11.07 -13.34
CA ARG A 26 -27.70 11.79 -12.18
C ARG A 26 -29.18 12.10 -12.32
N ASP A 27 -29.59 12.60 -13.47
CA ASP A 27 -30.95 13.13 -13.69
C ASP A 27 -31.97 12.04 -14.03
N ARG A 28 -31.53 10.90 -14.61
CA ARG A 28 -32.43 9.83 -15.09
C ARG A 28 -32.44 8.56 -14.24
N ASN A 29 -31.52 8.40 -13.28
CA ASN A 29 -31.49 7.21 -12.44
C ASN A 29 -32.72 7.11 -11.52
N ARG A 30 -33.12 5.86 -11.20
CA ARG A 30 -34.25 5.57 -10.31
C ARG A 30 -33.82 4.90 -9.01
N THR A 31 -32.63 4.36 -8.97
CA THR A 31 -32.12 3.47 -7.93
C THR A 31 -31.20 4.15 -6.93
N PHE A 32 -30.58 5.27 -7.29
CA PHE A 32 -29.74 6.04 -6.38
C PHE A 32 -30.52 7.19 -5.73
N GLN A 33 -30.19 7.46 -4.47
CA GLN A 33 -30.67 8.63 -3.73
C GLN A 33 -29.93 9.87 -4.20
N ASP A 34 -28.58 9.76 -4.26
CA ASP A 34 -27.68 10.80 -4.75
C ASP A 34 -26.53 10.15 -5.55
N LEU A 35 -26.12 10.81 -6.63
CA LEU A 35 -24.91 10.54 -7.39
C LEU A 35 -23.96 11.72 -7.27
N VAL A 36 -22.69 11.46 -7.01
CA VAL A 36 -21.62 12.46 -6.97
C VAL A 36 -20.55 12.09 -7.97
N ALA A 37 -19.93 13.12 -8.54
CA ALA A 37 -18.78 12.98 -9.39
C ALA A 37 -17.59 13.74 -8.81
N ALA A 38 -16.39 13.20 -8.99
CA ALA A 38 -15.15 13.84 -8.58
C ALA A 38 -14.01 13.49 -9.53
N SER A 39 -13.03 14.37 -9.61
CA SER A 39 -11.77 14.14 -10.31
C SER A 39 -10.59 14.73 -9.56
N TYR A 40 -9.47 14.03 -9.56
CA TYR A 40 -8.23 14.54 -8.99
C TYR A 40 -7.65 15.66 -9.85
N ALA A 41 -7.10 16.68 -9.21
CA ALA A 41 -6.45 17.78 -9.91
C ALA A 41 -5.32 18.40 -9.08
N TYR A 42 -4.36 18.99 -9.78
CA TYR A 42 -3.41 19.91 -9.21
C TYR A 42 -3.85 21.33 -9.49
N PHE A 43 -3.76 22.18 -8.48
CA PHE A 43 -4.12 23.60 -8.54
C PHE A 43 -2.91 24.45 -8.24
N GLY A 44 -2.62 25.43 -9.08
CA GLY A 44 -1.63 26.47 -8.83
C GLY A 44 -2.18 27.46 -7.79
N PHE A 45 -1.87 27.24 -6.52
CA PHE A 45 -2.36 28.03 -5.39
C PHE A 45 -1.44 29.21 -5.08
N SER A 46 -2.00 30.40 -4.96
CA SER A 46 -1.36 31.58 -4.39
C SER A 46 -2.26 32.19 -3.32
N PRO A 47 -1.72 32.59 -2.15
CA PRO A 47 -2.50 33.28 -1.13
C PRO A 47 -2.89 34.69 -1.54
N ASN A 48 -2.13 35.31 -2.46
CA ASN A 48 -2.38 36.65 -3.00
C ASN A 48 -1.75 36.78 -4.40
N THR A 49 -1.98 37.93 -5.09
CA THR A 49 -1.50 38.21 -6.45
C THR A 49 0.02 38.34 -6.58
N ASN A 50 0.73 38.57 -5.50
CA ASN A 50 2.19 38.85 -5.52
C ASN A 50 3.04 37.60 -5.18
N THR A 51 2.41 36.47 -4.95
CA THR A 51 3.11 35.24 -4.56
C THR A 51 3.08 34.24 -5.73
N LEU A 52 4.24 33.71 -6.07
CA LEU A 52 4.34 32.65 -7.08
C LEU A 52 3.44 31.43 -6.72
N PRO A 53 2.67 30.91 -7.67
CA PRO A 53 1.81 29.76 -7.43
C PRO A 53 2.59 28.53 -6.95
N ARG A 54 2.02 27.83 -5.96
CA ARG A 54 2.50 26.51 -5.51
C ARG A 54 1.47 25.46 -5.84
N MET A 55 1.90 24.36 -6.39
CA MET A 55 1.00 23.26 -6.71
C MET A 55 0.41 22.64 -5.45
N LYS A 56 -0.93 22.53 -5.42
CA LYS A 56 -1.70 21.87 -4.35
C LYS A 56 -2.61 20.83 -4.98
N TRP A 57 -2.58 19.66 -4.39
CA TRP A 57 -3.45 18.56 -4.81
C TRP A 57 -4.86 18.72 -4.22
N GLY A 58 -5.88 18.55 -5.05
CA GLY A 58 -7.26 18.68 -4.63
C GLY A 58 -8.21 17.91 -5.52
N LEU A 59 -9.49 18.20 -5.39
CA LEU A 59 -10.56 17.55 -6.14
C LEU A 59 -11.45 18.58 -6.82
N TYR A 60 -11.76 18.34 -8.08
CA TYR A 60 -13.00 18.84 -8.65
C TYR A 60 -14.14 17.95 -8.18
N VAL A 61 -15.24 18.51 -7.71
CA VAL A 61 -16.37 17.78 -7.15
C VAL A 61 -17.71 18.35 -7.62
N SER A 62 -18.73 17.49 -7.73
CA SER A 62 -20.09 17.92 -8.01
C SER A 62 -20.66 18.76 -6.84
N GLY A 63 -21.54 19.70 -7.14
CA GLY A 63 -22.10 20.64 -6.14
C GLY A 63 -22.83 19.97 -4.97
N ASN A 64 -23.34 18.75 -5.16
CA ASN A 64 -23.99 17.98 -4.11
C ASN A 64 -23.02 17.09 -3.29
N PHE A 65 -21.72 17.16 -3.54
CA PHE A 65 -20.71 16.22 -3.03
C PHE A 65 -20.75 16.06 -1.50
N PHE A 66 -20.63 17.14 -0.75
CA PHE A 66 -20.62 17.08 0.71
C PHE A 66 -21.96 16.58 1.27
N ARG A 67 -23.07 17.07 0.72
CA ARG A 67 -24.43 16.68 1.14
C ARG A 67 -24.68 15.19 0.90
N ALA A 68 -24.35 14.68 -0.28
CA ALA A 68 -24.58 13.28 -0.65
C ALA A 68 -23.72 12.29 0.18
N LEU A 69 -22.52 12.73 0.60
CA LEU A 69 -21.68 11.97 1.51
C LEU A 69 -22.12 12.08 2.97
N GLY A 70 -23.08 12.96 3.28
CA GLY A 70 -23.54 13.21 4.65
C GLY A 70 -22.49 13.89 5.53
N VAL A 71 -21.66 14.73 4.92
CA VAL A 71 -20.57 15.44 5.60
C VAL A 71 -20.85 16.93 5.58
N GLU A 72 -20.89 17.54 6.77
CA GLU A 72 -20.97 19.00 6.90
C GLU A 72 -19.56 19.58 7.07
N PRO A 73 -19.23 20.72 6.42
CA PRO A 73 -18.00 21.43 6.67
C PRO A 73 -17.86 21.83 8.15
N ALA A 74 -16.63 21.74 8.68
CA ALA A 74 -16.32 22.12 10.06
C ALA A 74 -16.46 23.62 10.30
N LEU A 75 -16.24 24.43 9.25
CA LEU A 75 -16.43 25.88 9.24
C LEU A 75 -17.11 26.28 7.93
N GLY A 76 -17.94 27.30 7.97
CA GLY A 76 -18.62 27.82 6.79
C GLY A 76 -19.75 26.92 6.30
N ARG A 77 -19.81 26.68 4.98
CA ARG A 77 -20.88 25.91 4.32
C ARG A 77 -20.35 25.02 3.20
N GLY A 78 -21.13 24.03 2.79
CA GLY A 78 -20.94 23.27 1.56
C GLY A 78 -21.29 24.07 0.30
N PHE A 79 -21.10 23.46 -0.87
CA PHE A 79 -21.53 24.03 -2.13
C PHE A 79 -23.05 24.10 -2.20
N ARG A 80 -23.56 25.15 -2.86
CA ARG A 80 -24.98 25.31 -3.19
C ARG A 80 -25.26 24.62 -4.52
N PRO A 81 -26.50 24.15 -4.76
CA PRO A 81 -26.84 23.51 -6.02
C PRO A 81 -26.65 24.40 -7.25
N ASP A 82 -26.79 25.71 -7.10
CA ASP A 82 -26.65 26.72 -8.18
C ASP A 82 -25.17 27.01 -8.51
N GLU A 83 -24.24 26.76 -7.58
CA GLU A 83 -22.80 27.01 -7.76
C GLU A 83 -22.09 26.00 -8.69
N ASP A 84 -22.78 24.91 -9.10
CA ASP A 84 -22.26 23.89 -10.02
C ASP A 84 -23.13 23.69 -11.28
N GLN A 85 -24.00 24.67 -11.60
CA GLN A 85 -24.90 24.57 -12.77
C GLN A 85 -24.37 25.29 -14.00
N VAL A 86 -23.69 26.41 -13.81
CA VAL A 86 -23.23 27.26 -14.90
C VAL A 86 -21.69 27.22 -14.94
N GLU A 87 -21.18 26.84 -16.09
CA GLU A 87 -19.74 26.75 -16.31
C GLU A 87 -19.01 28.06 -16.00
N GLY A 88 -17.99 27.97 -15.12
CA GLY A 88 -17.10 29.09 -14.80
C GLY A 88 -17.70 30.26 -14.04
N ARG A 89 -18.98 30.21 -13.64
CA ARG A 89 -19.67 31.35 -13.01
C ARG A 89 -19.24 31.61 -11.58
N ASP A 90 -19.15 30.57 -10.76
CA ASP A 90 -19.04 30.69 -9.31
C ASP A 90 -17.68 30.17 -8.79
N PRO A 91 -16.64 31.03 -8.73
CA PRO A 91 -15.34 30.67 -8.26
C PRO A 91 -15.32 30.57 -6.71
N VAL A 92 -15.76 29.44 -6.18
CA VAL A 92 -15.79 29.12 -4.74
C VAL A 92 -14.96 27.89 -4.46
N ALA A 93 -14.36 27.81 -3.27
CA ALA A 93 -13.56 26.68 -2.85
C ALA A 93 -13.80 26.31 -1.38
N ILE A 94 -13.70 25.03 -1.07
CA ILE A 94 -13.67 24.51 0.30
C ILE A 94 -12.27 23.99 0.58
N LEU A 95 -11.67 24.44 1.68
CA LEU A 95 -10.32 23.99 2.08
C LEU A 95 -10.37 22.63 2.77
N GLY A 96 -9.36 21.80 2.56
CA GLY A 96 -9.08 20.66 3.39
C GLY A 96 -8.59 21.11 4.77
N HIS A 97 -8.95 20.37 5.83
CA HIS A 97 -8.62 20.74 7.21
C HIS A 97 -7.13 20.94 7.44
N ASP A 98 -6.30 19.98 6.99
CA ASP A 98 -4.84 20.02 7.23
C ASP A 98 -4.19 21.18 6.46
N PHE A 99 -4.71 21.49 5.28
CA PHE A 99 -4.26 22.63 4.50
C PHE A 99 -4.62 23.96 5.16
N TRP A 100 -5.84 24.07 5.69
CA TRP A 100 -6.27 25.22 6.46
C TRP A 100 -5.43 25.42 7.72
N ALA A 101 -5.21 24.34 8.48
CA ALA A 101 -4.41 24.40 9.70
C ALA A 101 -2.95 24.79 9.42
N GLY A 102 -2.33 24.18 8.39
CA GLY A 102 -0.92 24.38 8.08
C GLY A 102 -0.65 25.72 7.34
N GLN A 103 -1.48 26.10 6.37
CA GLN A 103 -1.25 27.28 5.53
C GLN A 103 -1.85 28.56 6.13
N PHE A 104 -2.96 28.46 6.86
CA PHE A 104 -3.71 29.60 7.40
C PHE A 104 -3.73 29.63 8.93
N GLY A 105 -2.89 28.80 9.60
CA GLY A 105 -2.77 28.79 11.07
C GLY A 105 -4.06 28.45 11.80
N ALA A 106 -4.94 27.65 11.19
CA ALA A 106 -6.26 27.30 11.72
C ALA A 106 -7.15 28.53 12.05
N ASN A 107 -6.98 29.64 11.34
CA ASN A 107 -7.76 30.87 11.54
C ASN A 107 -9.18 30.71 11.00
N PRO A 108 -10.25 30.81 11.82
CA PRO A 108 -11.63 30.73 11.36
C PRO A 108 -12.05 31.86 10.40
N ALA A 109 -11.40 33.02 10.48
CA ALA A 109 -11.67 34.16 9.60
C ALA A 109 -11.30 33.93 8.12
N VAL A 110 -10.75 32.75 7.78
CA VAL A 110 -10.45 32.38 6.40
C VAL A 110 -11.70 32.25 5.53
N VAL A 111 -12.86 31.90 6.12
CA VAL A 111 -14.13 31.82 5.41
C VAL A 111 -14.56 33.22 4.95
N GLY A 112 -14.84 33.35 3.65
CA GLY A 112 -15.13 34.65 3.00
C GLY A 112 -13.87 35.32 2.44
N SER A 113 -12.67 34.91 2.77
CA SER A 113 -11.43 35.44 2.18
C SER A 113 -11.20 34.92 0.77
N ARG A 114 -10.34 35.60 0.01
CA ARG A 114 -9.99 35.25 -1.36
C ARG A 114 -8.66 34.56 -1.43
N ILE A 115 -8.56 33.57 -2.28
CA ILE A 115 -7.34 32.88 -2.69
C ILE A 115 -7.28 32.84 -4.21
N ARG A 116 -6.11 32.64 -4.77
CA ARG A 116 -5.94 32.50 -6.20
C ARG A 116 -5.61 31.06 -6.58
N LEU A 117 -6.43 30.51 -7.48
CA LEU A 117 -6.24 29.17 -8.03
C LEU A 117 -6.14 29.26 -9.55
N ASN A 118 -5.03 28.79 -10.13
CA ASN A 118 -4.75 28.88 -11.57
C ASN A 118 -4.99 30.30 -12.12
N GLY A 119 -4.53 31.33 -11.41
CA GLY A 119 -4.71 32.71 -11.83
C GLY A 119 -6.09 33.32 -11.61
N ILE A 120 -7.09 32.56 -11.16
CA ILE A 120 -8.49 33.00 -10.92
C ILE A 120 -8.70 33.19 -9.41
N ASP A 121 -9.38 34.28 -9.04
CA ASP A 121 -9.72 34.58 -7.65
C ASP A 121 -10.93 33.75 -7.20
N PHE A 122 -10.74 32.96 -6.16
CA PHE A 122 -11.76 32.10 -5.52
C PHE A 122 -12.10 32.59 -4.13
N THR A 123 -13.37 32.50 -3.75
CA THR A 123 -13.83 32.78 -2.40
C THR A 123 -13.85 31.48 -1.59
N ILE A 124 -13.21 31.45 -0.44
CA ILE A 124 -13.27 30.32 0.49
C ILE A 124 -14.65 30.35 1.17
N ILE A 125 -15.45 29.29 0.98
CA ILE A 125 -16.81 29.20 1.54
C ILE A 125 -16.91 28.25 2.74
N GLY A 126 -15.89 27.41 2.97
CA GLY A 126 -15.86 26.47 4.07
C GLY A 126 -14.55 25.75 4.25
N VAL A 127 -14.47 24.97 5.31
CA VAL A 127 -13.35 24.07 5.65
C VAL A 127 -13.91 22.68 5.92
N ALA A 128 -13.35 21.67 5.28
CA ALA A 128 -13.75 20.26 5.48
C ALA A 128 -13.38 19.77 6.90
N PRO A 129 -14.08 18.76 7.44
CA PRO A 129 -13.75 18.18 8.75
C PRO A 129 -12.36 17.54 8.80
N ALA A 130 -11.76 17.48 10.00
CA ALA A 130 -10.37 17.05 10.23
C ALA A 130 -10.03 15.63 9.73
N ARG A 131 -11.02 14.74 9.67
CA ARG A 131 -10.82 13.34 9.21
C ARG A 131 -11.38 13.06 7.83
N PHE A 132 -11.83 14.10 7.12
CA PHE A 132 -12.43 13.92 5.81
C PHE A 132 -11.36 13.75 4.73
N THR A 133 -11.39 12.61 4.04
CA THR A 133 -10.45 12.24 2.98
C THR A 133 -11.06 12.34 1.57
N GLY A 134 -12.28 12.85 1.47
CA GLY A 134 -13.00 12.90 0.19
C GLY A 134 -13.46 11.51 -0.24
N ILE A 135 -13.05 11.10 -1.43
CA ILE A 135 -13.38 9.79 -2.02
C ILE A 135 -12.25 8.76 -1.85
N ASP A 136 -11.12 9.17 -1.30
CA ASP A 136 -9.96 8.31 -1.06
C ASP A 136 -9.88 7.89 0.42
N LEU A 137 -9.08 6.84 0.72
CA LEU A 137 -8.86 6.39 2.10
C LEU A 137 -7.63 7.03 2.73
N PHE A 138 -6.61 7.32 1.93
CA PHE A 138 -5.28 7.68 2.42
C PHE A 138 -4.84 9.09 2.03
N MET A 139 -5.61 9.78 1.18
CA MET A 139 -5.25 11.10 0.70
C MET A 139 -6.23 12.14 1.22
N ARG A 140 -5.73 13.24 1.79
CA ARG A 140 -6.53 14.38 2.23
C ARG A 140 -6.35 15.53 1.26
N PRO A 141 -7.36 15.84 0.43
CA PRO A 141 -7.27 16.96 -0.51
C PRO A 141 -7.00 18.28 0.22
N HIS A 142 -6.13 19.11 -0.36
CA HIS A 142 -5.89 20.46 0.15
C HIS A 142 -7.10 21.37 -0.08
N LEU A 143 -7.84 21.13 -1.18
CA LEU A 143 -9.01 21.93 -1.54
C LEU A 143 -9.98 21.15 -2.43
N PHE A 144 -11.21 21.62 -2.44
CA PHE A 144 -12.32 21.12 -3.25
C PHE A 144 -12.88 22.29 -4.07
N VAL A 145 -13.08 22.06 -5.37
CA VAL A 145 -13.56 23.05 -6.34
C VAL A 145 -14.76 22.47 -7.09
N PRO A 146 -15.82 23.26 -7.41
CA PRO A 146 -16.94 22.76 -8.21
C PRO A 146 -16.50 22.29 -9.60
N LEU A 147 -17.09 21.19 -10.11
CA LEU A 147 -16.85 20.67 -11.46
C LEU A 147 -17.12 21.71 -12.54
N ALA A 148 -18.13 22.58 -12.37
CA ALA A 148 -18.45 23.66 -13.30
C ALA A 148 -17.27 24.63 -13.53
N MET A 149 -16.29 24.69 -12.63
CA MET A 149 -15.11 25.52 -12.81
C MET A 149 -14.05 24.90 -13.72
N PHE A 150 -14.18 23.61 -14.06
CA PHE A 150 -13.16 22.88 -14.81
C PHE A 150 -12.84 23.54 -16.16
N GLY A 151 -13.84 23.82 -16.98
CA GLY A 151 -13.62 24.41 -18.30
C GLY A 151 -12.88 25.75 -18.24
N ARG A 152 -13.26 26.63 -17.30
CA ARG A 152 -12.61 27.92 -17.10
C ARG A 152 -11.18 27.81 -16.56
N MET A 153 -10.87 26.77 -15.77
CA MET A 153 -9.55 26.56 -15.18
C MET A 153 -8.61 25.76 -16.08
N SER A 154 -9.15 24.85 -16.88
CA SER A 154 -8.36 23.92 -17.69
C SER A 154 -8.34 24.28 -19.17
N HIS A 155 -9.24 25.16 -19.63
CA HIS A 155 -9.46 25.50 -21.04
C HIS A 155 -9.70 24.29 -21.97
N GLN A 156 -10.07 23.13 -21.37
CA GLN A 156 -10.41 21.91 -22.08
C GLN A 156 -11.93 21.77 -22.15
N GLY A 157 -12.44 21.45 -23.34
CA GLY A 157 -13.87 21.26 -23.58
C GLY A 157 -14.47 19.97 -23.02
N TRP A 158 -13.85 19.37 -22.01
CA TRP A 158 -14.27 18.06 -21.46
C TRP A 158 -15.65 18.08 -20.78
N LEU A 159 -16.13 19.25 -20.40
CA LEU A 159 -17.50 19.38 -19.85
C LEU A 159 -18.58 19.11 -20.92
N GLN A 160 -18.28 19.31 -22.21
CA GLN A 160 -19.17 19.06 -23.32
C GLN A 160 -18.83 17.75 -24.08
N ASP A 161 -17.62 17.21 -23.85
CA ASP A 161 -17.10 16.06 -24.57
C ASP A 161 -17.50 14.73 -23.90
N ARG A 162 -18.28 13.90 -24.62
CA ARG A 162 -18.70 12.57 -24.14
C ARG A 162 -17.60 11.51 -24.26
N ASP A 163 -16.61 11.73 -25.09
CA ASP A 163 -15.48 10.83 -25.23
C ASP A 163 -14.39 11.06 -24.16
N ALA A 164 -14.43 12.22 -23.51
CA ALA A 164 -13.54 12.55 -22.42
C ALA A 164 -14.02 11.92 -21.09
N GLY A 165 -13.64 10.69 -20.84
CA GLY A 165 -13.85 10.05 -19.54
C GLY A 165 -12.79 10.49 -18.52
N TRP A 166 -13.18 11.25 -17.49
CA TRP A 166 -12.27 11.79 -16.47
C TRP A 166 -12.84 11.84 -15.05
N LEU A 167 -14.13 11.48 -14.89
CA LEU A 167 -14.83 11.54 -13.62
C LEU A 167 -15.00 10.17 -12.98
N MET A 168 -14.71 10.10 -11.70
CA MET A 168 -15.13 9.02 -10.81
C MET A 168 -16.54 9.33 -10.32
N VAL A 169 -17.48 8.42 -10.55
CA VAL A 169 -18.87 8.58 -10.13
C VAL A 169 -19.18 7.60 -9.00
N LYS A 170 -19.67 8.16 -7.88
CA LYS A 170 -20.10 7.39 -6.71
C LYS A 170 -21.55 7.72 -6.36
N GLY A 171 -22.25 6.74 -5.77
CA GLY A 171 -23.65 6.93 -5.41
C GLY A 171 -24.06 6.18 -4.15
N ARG A 172 -25.10 6.70 -3.52
CA ARG A 172 -25.81 6.04 -2.43
C ARG A 172 -27.11 5.46 -2.96
N LEU A 173 -27.29 4.15 -2.81
CA LEU A 173 -28.58 3.49 -3.18
C LEU A 173 -29.70 3.98 -2.29
N LYS A 174 -30.93 4.01 -2.85
CA LYS A 174 -32.16 4.21 -2.06
C LYS A 174 -32.38 3.04 -1.13
N ASP A 175 -33.05 3.26 -0.02
CA ASP A 175 -33.39 2.23 0.94
C ASP A 175 -34.22 1.11 0.25
N GLY A 176 -33.80 -0.13 0.49
CA GLY A 176 -34.44 -1.31 -0.10
C GLY A 176 -34.00 -1.67 -1.53
N VAL A 177 -33.16 -0.87 -2.19
CA VAL A 177 -32.64 -1.18 -3.52
C VAL A 177 -31.39 -2.06 -3.42
N GLY A 178 -31.42 -3.22 -4.09
CA GLY A 178 -30.27 -4.12 -4.17
C GLY A 178 -29.33 -3.82 -5.35
N MET A 179 -28.11 -4.36 -5.29
CA MET A 179 -27.09 -4.22 -6.35
C MET A 179 -27.57 -4.68 -7.74
N ALA A 180 -28.29 -5.81 -7.81
CA ALA A 180 -28.80 -6.33 -9.07
C ALA A 180 -29.78 -5.35 -9.74
N GLN A 181 -30.63 -4.70 -8.96
CA GLN A 181 -31.57 -3.69 -9.44
C GLN A 181 -30.84 -2.44 -9.90
N ALA A 182 -29.83 -1.98 -9.15
CA ALA A 182 -29.01 -0.82 -9.54
C ALA A 182 -28.25 -1.10 -10.84
N ASN A 183 -27.65 -2.28 -10.99
CA ASN A 183 -26.98 -2.68 -12.23
C ASN A 183 -27.95 -2.76 -13.43
N ALA A 184 -29.16 -3.26 -13.23
CA ALA A 184 -30.18 -3.30 -14.29
C ALA A 184 -30.62 -1.89 -14.74
N ASP A 185 -30.82 -0.96 -13.80
CA ASP A 185 -31.17 0.43 -14.08
C ASP A 185 -30.05 1.16 -14.83
N VAL A 186 -28.81 1.10 -14.32
CA VAL A 186 -27.64 1.74 -14.96
C VAL A 186 -27.34 1.09 -16.32
N GLY A 187 -27.44 -0.23 -16.44
CA GLY A 187 -27.26 -0.93 -17.71
C GLY A 187 -28.31 -0.55 -18.77
N ALA A 188 -29.56 -0.34 -18.35
CA ALA A 188 -30.62 0.14 -19.24
C ALA A 188 -30.35 1.58 -19.70
N LEU A 189 -29.95 2.48 -18.77
CA LEU A 189 -29.56 3.85 -19.08
C LEU A 189 -28.34 3.89 -20.01
N SER A 190 -27.31 3.10 -19.73
CA SER A 190 -26.12 2.98 -20.59
C SER A 190 -26.50 2.58 -22.02
N SER A 191 -27.35 1.54 -22.16
CA SER A 191 -27.82 1.10 -23.47
C SER A 191 -28.68 2.14 -24.20
N ALA A 192 -29.45 2.95 -23.48
CA ALA A 192 -30.22 4.05 -24.05
C ALA A 192 -29.31 5.20 -24.51
N LEU A 193 -28.30 5.56 -23.71
CA LEU A 193 -27.32 6.59 -24.07
C LEU A 193 -26.48 6.19 -25.29
N GLN A 194 -26.06 4.91 -25.39
CA GLN A 194 -25.36 4.38 -26.57
C GLN A 194 -26.19 4.49 -27.85
N LYS A 195 -27.50 4.25 -27.77
CA LYS A 195 -28.38 4.38 -28.94
C LYS A 195 -28.58 5.85 -29.35
N LEU A 196 -28.62 6.76 -28.39
CA LEU A 196 -28.77 8.19 -28.64
C LEU A 196 -27.48 8.84 -29.19
N HIS A 197 -26.34 8.32 -28.78
CA HIS A 197 -25.00 8.88 -29.07
C HIS A 197 -24.06 7.82 -29.68
N ALA A 198 -24.54 7.07 -30.67
CA ALA A 198 -23.85 5.94 -31.29
C ALA A 198 -22.46 6.24 -31.88
N HIS A 199 -22.14 7.51 -32.14
CA HIS A 199 -20.88 7.93 -32.71
C HIS A 199 -19.84 8.39 -31.66
N THR A 200 -20.25 8.66 -30.42
CA THR A 200 -19.38 9.26 -29.38
C THR A 200 -19.08 8.35 -28.20
N SER A 201 -19.99 7.47 -27.86
CA SER A 201 -19.84 6.63 -26.66
C SER A 201 -19.42 5.21 -27.00
N GLY A 202 -18.30 4.92 -27.57
CA GLY A 202 -17.89 3.52 -27.89
C GLY A 202 -18.60 2.42 -27.09
N ASP A 203 -18.36 1.16 -27.32
CA ASP A 203 -19.07 0.01 -26.72
C ASP A 203 -18.86 -0.13 -25.17
N GLN A 204 -19.00 1.00 -24.44
CA GLN A 204 -18.77 1.07 -22.99
C GLN A 204 -20.05 0.76 -22.22
N LYS A 205 -20.16 -0.44 -21.70
CA LYS A 205 -21.26 -0.77 -20.77
C LYS A 205 -20.90 -0.25 -19.37
N LEU A 206 -21.79 0.55 -18.80
CA LEU A 206 -21.68 1.00 -17.42
C LEU A 206 -22.16 -0.09 -16.47
N GLN A 207 -21.48 -0.25 -15.36
CA GLN A 207 -21.82 -1.20 -14.30
C GLN A 207 -21.71 -0.55 -12.93
N VAL A 208 -22.44 -1.09 -11.97
CA VAL A 208 -22.39 -0.66 -10.56
C VAL A 208 -21.64 -1.71 -9.77
N GLU A 209 -20.64 -1.27 -9.03
CA GLU A 209 -19.88 -2.13 -8.12
C GLU A 209 -19.97 -1.59 -6.69
N SER A 210 -19.84 -2.49 -5.72
CA SER A 210 -19.66 -2.04 -4.35
C SER A 210 -18.33 -1.32 -4.21
N GLU A 211 -18.25 -0.39 -3.25
CA GLU A 211 -16.98 0.34 -3.01
C GLU A 211 -15.82 -0.62 -2.70
N LEU A 212 -16.10 -1.73 -2.02
CA LEU A 212 -15.09 -2.74 -1.71
C LEU A 212 -14.63 -3.50 -2.97
N GLU A 213 -15.56 -3.97 -3.79
CA GLU A 213 -15.25 -4.66 -5.05
C GLU A 213 -14.43 -3.77 -5.99
N PHE A 214 -14.86 -2.51 -6.15
CA PHE A 214 -14.16 -1.51 -6.93
C PHE A 214 -12.71 -1.30 -6.44
N ARG A 215 -12.48 -1.15 -5.13
CA ARG A 215 -11.13 -1.00 -4.56
C ARG A 215 -10.27 -2.23 -4.74
N ILE A 216 -10.84 -3.42 -4.58
CA ILE A 216 -10.16 -4.68 -4.84
C ILE A 216 -9.74 -4.78 -6.31
N ALA A 217 -10.64 -4.43 -7.22
CA ALA A 217 -10.38 -4.48 -8.66
C ALA A 217 -9.34 -3.44 -9.12
N GLN A 218 -9.40 -2.21 -8.58
CA GLN A 218 -8.46 -1.15 -8.92
C GLN A 218 -7.07 -1.34 -8.34
N GLY A 219 -6.97 -1.97 -7.18
CA GLY A 219 -5.70 -2.15 -6.46
C GLY A 219 -5.43 -3.61 -6.11
N PRO A 220 -5.34 -4.54 -7.07
CA PRO A 220 -5.12 -5.95 -6.77
C PRO A 220 -3.85 -6.17 -5.95
N ASN A 221 -2.81 -5.39 -6.20
CA ASN A 221 -1.55 -5.47 -5.47
C ASN A 221 -1.64 -4.88 -4.05
N GLN A 222 -2.35 -3.78 -3.87
CA GLN A 222 -2.62 -3.19 -2.55
C GLN A 222 -3.48 -4.13 -1.72
N THR A 223 -4.47 -4.76 -2.34
CA THR A 223 -5.34 -5.76 -1.72
C THR A 223 -4.56 -7.00 -1.32
N ALA A 224 -3.72 -7.53 -2.20
CA ALA A 224 -2.85 -8.67 -1.90
C ALA A 224 -1.88 -8.35 -0.75
N MET A 225 -1.31 -7.14 -0.72
CA MET A 225 -0.44 -6.69 0.36
C MET A 225 -1.19 -6.56 1.69
N ALA A 226 -2.39 -5.96 1.69
CA ALA A 226 -3.22 -5.85 2.88
C ALA A 226 -3.63 -7.23 3.43
N PHE A 227 -4.01 -8.15 2.55
CA PHE A 227 -4.31 -9.53 2.91
C PHE A 227 -3.09 -10.25 3.50
N MET A 228 -1.92 -10.09 2.90
CA MET A 228 -0.67 -10.66 3.41
C MET A 228 -0.33 -10.12 4.80
N LEU A 229 -0.38 -8.80 5.01
CA LEU A 229 -0.13 -8.18 6.31
C LEU A 229 -1.14 -8.67 7.36
N GLY A 230 -2.42 -8.79 6.99
CA GLY A 230 -3.47 -9.36 7.85
C GLY A 230 -3.18 -10.82 8.24
N LEU A 231 -2.74 -11.64 7.29
CA LEU A 231 -2.35 -13.03 7.54
C LEU A 231 -1.13 -13.13 8.47
N LEU A 232 -0.11 -12.29 8.25
CA LEU A 232 1.06 -12.22 9.13
C LEU A 232 0.66 -11.79 10.55
N ALA A 233 -0.22 -10.79 10.69
CA ALA A 233 -0.75 -10.37 11.98
C ALA A 233 -1.52 -11.50 12.69
N LEU A 234 -2.32 -12.28 11.95
CA LEU A 234 -3.02 -13.45 12.47
C LEU A 234 -2.05 -14.55 12.93
N CYS A 235 -0.95 -14.75 12.19
CA CYS A 235 0.11 -15.69 12.61
C CYS A 235 0.77 -15.25 13.92
N VAL A 236 1.13 -13.96 14.05
CA VAL A 236 1.70 -13.40 15.30
C VAL A 236 0.72 -13.57 16.46
N LEU A 237 -0.56 -13.25 16.24
CA LEU A 237 -1.62 -13.43 17.24
C LEU A 237 -1.76 -14.90 17.65
N SER A 238 -1.70 -15.83 16.69
CA SER A 238 -1.78 -17.27 16.95
C SER A 238 -0.62 -17.75 17.83
N VAL A 239 0.59 -17.26 17.58
CA VAL A 239 1.78 -17.54 18.41
C VAL A 239 1.59 -16.96 19.83
N ALA A 240 1.07 -15.73 19.95
CA ALA A 240 0.79 -15.12 21.24
C ALA A 240 -0.26 -15.91 22.03
N CYS A 241 -1.36 -16.30 21.39
CA CYS A 241 -2.40 -17.14 22.01
C CYS A 241 -1.85 -18.50 22.48
N ALA A 242 -1.00 -19.13 21.67
CA ALA A 242 -0.37 -20.39 22.02
C ALA A 242 0.58 -20.24 23.23
N ASN A 243 1.29 -19.11 23.36
CA ASN A 243 2.12 -18.81 24.54
C ASN A 243 1.28 -18.70 25.81
N VAL A 244 0.19 -17.92 25.74
CA VAL A 244 -0.76 -17.77 26.86
C VAL A 244 -1.34 -19.15 27.24
N ALA A 245 -1.76 -19.94 26.25
CA ALA A 245 -2.25 -21.30 26.47
C ALA A 245 -1.22 -22.19 27.20
N GLY A 246 0.04 -22.17 26.74
CA GLY A 246 1.14 -22.91 27.35
C GLY A 246 1.38 -22.55 28.83
N LEU A 247 1.39 -21.23 29.12
CA LEU A 247 1.57 -20.71 30.48
C LEU A 247 0.39 -21.04 31.41
N LEU A 248 -0.84 -20.88 30.93
CA LEU A 248 -2.04 -21.20 31.72
C LEU A 248 -2.16 -22.70 32.00
N LEU A 249 -1.86 -23.55 31.01
CA LEU A 249 -1.82 -25.01 31.20
C LEU A 249 -0.75 -25.43 32.22
N SER A 250 0.39 -24.75 32.24
CA SER A 250 1.45 -25.03 33.23
C SER A 250 1.04 -24.65 34.65
N ARG A 251 0.43 -23.45 34.82
CA ARG A 251 -0.08 -22.98 36.12
C ARG A 251 -1.23 -23.83 36.66
N ALA A 252 -2.19 -24.21 35.80
CA ALA A 252 -3.31 -25.03 36.22
C ALA A 252 -2.87 -26.39 36.82
N ARG A 253 -1.79 -26.96 36.32
CA ARG A 253 -1.24 -28.22 36.82
C ARG A 253 -0.52 -28.07 38.15
N SER A 254 0.22 -26.98 38.38
CA SER A 254 0.90 -26.73 39.65
C SER A 254 -0.10 -26.57 40.81
N ARG A 255 -1.33 -26.12 40.51
CA ARG A 255 -2.42 -25.91 41.50
C ARG A 255 -3.37 -27.09 41.64
N THR A 256 -3.11 -28.25 40.97
CA THR A 256 -4.03 -29.39 41.03
C THR A 256 -4.14 -29.96 42.45
N ARG A 257 -3.04 -30.03 43.23
CA ARG A 257 -3.05 -30.47 44.61
C ARG A 257 -3.85 -29.48 45.52
N GLU A 258 -3.64 -28.18 45.35
CA GLU A 258 -4.36 -27.11 46.07
C GLU A 258 -5.86 -27.19 45.79
N VAL A 259 -6.24 -27.35 44.52
CA VAL A 259 -7.66 -27.49 44.11
C VAL A 259 -8.26 -28.78 44.69
N ALA A 260 -7.53 -29.88 44.68
CA ALA A 260 -7.97 -31.17 45.24
C ALA A 260 -8.19 -31.05 46.78
N VAL A 261 -7.27 -30.43 47.53
CA VAL A 261 -7.42 -30.18 48.94
C VAL A 261 -8.64 -29.29 49.23
N ARG A 262 -8.84 -28.21 48.51
CA ARG A 262 -10.00 -27.34 48.69
C ARG A 262 -11.33 -28.06 48.39
N LEU A 263 -11.37 -28.92 47.38
CA LEU A 263 -12.53 -29.77 47.06
C LEU A 263 -12.79 -30.75 48.20
N ALA A 264 -11.74 -31.36 48.78
CA ALA A 264 -11.82 -32.31 49.89
C ALA A 264 -12.39 -31.65 51.18
N ILE A 265 -12.11 -30.36 51.38
CA ILE A 265 -12.64 -29.55 52.52
C ILE A 265 -14.06 -29.02 52.23
N GLY A 266 -14.64 -29.35 51.04
CA GLY A 266 -16.03 -29.00 50.71
C GLY A 266 -16.21 -27.73 49.83
N ALA A 267 -15.15 -27.19 49.25
CA ALA A 267 -15.31 -26.05 48.34
C ALA A 267 -16.11 -26.44 47.08
N GLY A 268 -17.10 -25.63 46.74
CA GLY A 268 -17.93 -25.86 45.56
C GLY A 268 -17.15 -25.70 44.27
N ARG A 269 -17.31 -26.64 43.32
CA ARG A 269 -16.63 -26.65 42.00
C ARG A 269 -16.80 -25.34 41.23
N GLY A 270 -18.03 -24.77 41.25
CA GLY A 270 -18.34 -23.50 40.59
C GLY A 270 -17.58 -22.31 41.18
N ALA A 271 -17.37 -22.30 42.53
CA ALA A 271 -16.62 -21.25 43.20
C ALA A 271 -15.13 -21.27 42.77
N LEU A 272 -14.53 -22.46 42.69
CA LEU A 272 -13.15 -22.61 42.25
C LEU A 272 -12.95 -22.27 40.75
N ILE A 273 -13.87 -22.68 39.90
CA ILE A 273 -13.83 -22.29 38.46
C ILE A 273 -13.95 -20.78 38.33
N ARG A 274 -14.90 -20.14 39.05
CA ARG A 274 -15.06 -18.68 39.00
C ARG A 274 -13.81 -17.95 39.52
N GLN A 275 -13.18 -18.42 40.59
CA GLN A 275 -11.94 -17.86 41.09
C GLN A 275 -10.82 -17.92 40.04
N LEU A 276 -10.57 -19.09 39.43
CA LEU A 276 -9.53 -19.27 38.42
C LEU A 276 -9.80 -18.43 37.18
N LEU A 277 -11.05 -18.33 36.77
CA LEU A 277 -11.43 -17.46 35.62
C LEU A 277 -11.22 -15.98 35.93
N LEU A 278 -11.58 -15.51 37.17
CA LEU A 278 -11.35 -14.14 37.57
C LEU A 278 -9.86 -13.77 37.61
N GLU A 279 -9.02 -14.65 38.15
CA GLU A 279 -7.55 -14.46 38.13
C GLU A 279 -7.02 -14.31 36.70
N ASN A 280 -7.44 -15.18 35.80
CA ASN A 280 -7.03 -15.13 34.41
C ASN A 280 -7.59 -13.90 33.67
N LEU A 281 -8.81 -13.49 33.95
CA LEU A 281 -9.46 -12.31 33.41
C LEU A 281 -8.74 -11.03 33.83
N LEU A 282 -8.30 -10.92 35.09
CA LEU A 282 -7.51 -9.78 35.57
C LEU A 282 -6.19 -9.64 34.81
N VAL A 283 -5.51 -10.77 34.56
CA VAL A 283 -4.26 -10.79 33.75
C VAL A 283 -4.56 -10.39 32.31
N ALA A 284 -5.67 -10.87 31.71
CA ALA A 284 -6.06 -10.51 30.36
C ALA A 284 -6.40 -9.01 30.24
N ILE A 285 -7.11 -8.44 31.22
CA ILE A 285 -7.42 -7.01 31.26
C ILE A 285 -6.12 -6.19 31.38
N ALA A 286 -5.24 -6.54 32.31
CA ALA A 286 -3.96 -5.86 32.48
C ALA A 286 -3.10 -5.94 31.20
N GLY A 287 -3.06 -7.10 30.54
CA GLY A 287 -2.40 -7.28 29.24
C GLY A 287 -3.05 -6.46 28.14
N GLY A 288 -4.39 -6.39 28.11
CA GLY A 288 -5.16 -5.57 27.18
C GLY A 288 -4.85 -4.08 27.33
N VAL A 289 -4.86 -3.57 28.56
CA VAL A 289 -4.49 -2.17 28.84
C VAL A 289 -3.04 -1.89 28.44
N GLY A 290 -2.10 -2.78 28.78
CA GLY A 290 -0.71 -2.66 28.35
C GLY A 290 -0.57 -2.66 26.82
N GLY A 291 -1.31 -3.53 26.14
CA GLY A 291 -1.36 -3.58 24.68
C GLY A 291 -1.89 -2.27 24.05
N LEU A 292 -2.89 -1.63 24.67
CA LEU A 292 -3.39 -0.32 24.25
C LEU A 292 -2.34 0.78 24.36
N VAL A 293 -1.62 0.82 25.48
CA VAL A 293 -0.53 1.79 25.67
C VAL A 293 0.55 1.59 24.59
N VAL A 294 0.94 0.35 24.32
CA VAL A 294 1.91 0.04 23.26
C VAL A 294 1.37 0.47 21.89
N THR A 295 0.08 0.21 21.61
CA THR A 295 -0.56 0.59 20.34
C THR A 295 -0.59 2.12 20.15
N ASP A 296 -0.88 2.87 21.22
CA ASP A 296 -0.91 4.34 21.18
C ASP A 296 0.50 4.91 20.97
N ILE A 297 1.51 4.41 21.67
CA ILE A 297 2.92 4.80 21.49
C ILE A 297 3.38 4.50 20.05
N MET A 298 3.07 3.31 19.53
CA MET A 298 3.40 2.95 18.15
C MET A 298 2.64 3.80 17.13
N GLY A 299 1.36 4.07 17.38
CA GLY A 299 0.56 4.96 16.53
C GLY A 299 1.15 6.37 16.47
N GLU A 300 1.58 6.92 17.63
CA GLU A 300 2.25 8.23 17.64
C GLU A 300 3.60 8.21 16.95
N PHE A 301 4.39 7.16 17.12
CA PHE A 301 5.65 6.97 16.38
C PHE A 301 5.40 6.98 14.87
N TRP A 302 4.39 6.23 14.38
CA TRP A 302 4.05 6.19 12.95
C TRP A 302 3.47 7.50 12.43
N ARG A 303 2.68 8.23 13.22
CA ARG A 303 2.18 9.58 12.85
C ARG A 303 3.31 10.59 12.64
N ARG A 304 4.40 10.46 13.38
CA ARG A 304 5.59 11.31 13.24
C ARG A 304 6.51 10.90 12.09
N PHE A 305 6.30 9.71 11.53
CA PHE A 305 7.13 9.24 10.43
C PHE A 305 6.69 9.93 9.13
N PRO A 306 7.57 10.75 8.50
CA PRO A 306 7.21 11.43 7.26
C PRO A 306 7.02 10.40 6.16
N ILE A 307 5.79 10.30 5.64
CA ILE A 307 5.54 9.48 4.46
C ILE A 307 6.23 10.14 3.29
N PRO A 308 7.11 9.46 2.59
CA PRO A 308 7.81 10.01 1.45
C PRO A 308 6.86 10.07 0.24
N SER A 309 5.91 11.00 0.26
CA SER A 309 4.93 11.21 -0.81
C SER A 309 4.74 12.69 -1.07
N ASP A 310 4.64 13.07 -2.35
CA ASP A 310 4.27 14.43 -2.76
C ASP A 310 2.76 14.67 -2.64
N LEU A 311 2.00 13.58 -2.55
CA LEU A 311 0.59 13.61 -2.29
C LEU A 311 0.33 13.76 -0.79
N PRO A 312 -0.74 14.40 -0.37
CA PRO A 312 -1.11 14.54 1.03
C PRO A 312 -1.64 13.21 1.60
N VAL A 313 -0.75 12.21 1.62
CA VAL A 313 -1.06 10.87 2.17
C VAL A 313 -1.02 10.96 3.68
N VAL A 314 -2.08 10.50 4.32
CA VAL A 314 -2.19 10.44 5.77
C VAL A 314 -2.52 9.01 6.19
N PHE A 315 -1.63 8.43 6.99
CA PHE A 315 -1.98 7.23 7.75
C PHE A 315 -2.56 7.65 9.10
N ASP A 316 -3.87 7.60 9.22
CA ASP A 316 -4.51 7.75 10.53
C ASP A 316 -4.36 6.42 11.29
N ALA A 317 -3.20 6.26 11.93
CA ALA A 317 -2.91 5.11 12.79
C ALA A 317 -3.62 5.25 14.17
N GLY A 318 -4.75 5.95 14.22
CA GLY A 318 -5.57 6.07 15.40
C GLY A 318 -6.15 4.72 15.84
N VAL A 319 -6.32 4.54 17.15
CA VAL A 319 -6.97 3.33 17.69
C VAL A 319 -8.45 3.34 17.30
N ASP A 320 -8.82 2.50 16.34
CA ASP A 320 -10.22 2.28 15.99
C ASP A 320 -10.90 1.47 17.10
N HIS A 321 -12.06 1.96 17.61
CA HIS A 321 -12.87 1.27 18.62
C HIS A 321 -13.28 -0.15 18.20
N ARG A 322 -13.40 -0.44 16.88
CA ARG A 322 -13.67 -1.78 16.35
C ARG A 322 -12.49 -2.71 16.53
N VAL A 323 -11.28 -2.23 16.20
CA VAL A 323 -10.03 -2.99 16.39
C VAL A 323 -9.80 -3.21 17.88
N LEU A 324 -10.08 -2.21 18.72
CA LEU A 324 -10.04 -2.31 20.16
C LEU A 324 -10.98 -3.41 20.69
N ALA A 325 -12.25 -3.34 20.30
CA ALA A 325 -13.26 -4.32 20.69
C ALA A 325 -12.89 -5.73 20.22
N PHE A 326 -12.38 -5.86 19.00
CA PHE A 326 -11.91 -7.14 18.45
C PHE A 326 -10.71 -7.70 19.23
N THR A 327 -9.71 -6.87 19.54
CA THR A 327 -8.53 -7.27 20.31
C THR A 327 -8.90 -7.68 21.72
N LEU A 328 -9.79 -6.92 22.38
CA LEU A 328 -10.31 -7.25 23.71
C LEU A 328 -11.11 -8.55 23.66
N ALA A 329 -11.99 -8.72 22.67
CA ALA A 329 -12.78 -9.93 22.51
C ALA A 329 -11.88 -11.17 22.32
N ILE A 330 -10.85 -11.09 21.46
CA ILE A 330 -9.90 -12.19 21.25
C ILE A 330 -9.10 -12.49 22.53
N SER A 331 -8.67 -11.47 23.28
CA SER A 331 -7.96 -11.64 24.55
C SER A 331 -8.83 -12.37 25.57
N VAL A 332 -10.10 -11.98 25.69
CA VAL A 332 -11.07 -12.64 26.57
C VAL A 332 -11.38 -14.06 26.09
N VAL A 333 -11.64 -14.26 24.81
CA VAL A 333 -11.91 -15.59 24.21
C VAL A 333 -10.72 -16.52 24.40
N SER A 334 -9.50 -16.08 24.11
CA SER A 334 -8.26 -16.83 24.37
C SER A 334 -8.16 -17.24 25.84
N THR A 335 -8.39 -16.30 26.76
CA THR A 335 -8.32 -16.54 28.20
C THR A 335 -9.38 -17.53 28.66
N LEU A 336 -10.60 -17.42 28.14
CA LEU A 336 -11.68 -18.36 28.45
C LEU A 336 -11.40 -19.76 27.89
N LEU A 337 -11.00 -19.87 26.62
CA LEU A 337 -10.72 -21.16 25.99
C LEU A 337 -9.57 -21.89 26.68
N PHE A 338 -8.47 -21.19 26.94
CA PHE A 338 -7.25 -21.78 27.51
C PHE A 338 -7.24 -21.79 29.06
N GLY A 339 -8.09 -20.99 29.71
CA GLY A 339 -8.27 -20.99 31.16
C GLY A 339 -9.40 -21.90 31.64
N LEU A 340 -10.54 -21.95 30.94
CA LEU A 340 -11.72 -22.71 31.34
C LEU A 340 -11.51 -24.23 31.19
N LEU A 341 -10.93 -24.68 30.09
CA LEU A 341 -10.73 -26.12 29.84
C LEU A 341 -9.82 -26.79 30.89
N PRO A 342 -8.67 -26.21 31.30
CA PRO A 342 -7.89 -26.70 32.42
C PRO A 342 -8.61 -26.59 33.77
N ALA A 343 -9.35 -25.50 34.02
CA ALA A 343 -10.11 -25.31 35.25
C ALA A 343 -11.18 -26.38 35.44
N ILE A 344 -11.96 -26.69 34.40
CA ILE A 344 -12.95 -27.78 34.41
C ILE A 344 -12.29 -29.14 34.66
N ARG A 345 -11.13 -29.38 34.01
CA ARG A 345 -10.39 -30.65 34.20
C ARG A 345 -9.76 -30.76 35.58
N ALA A 346 -9.27 -29.66 36.13
CA ALA A 346 -8.71 -29.62 37.50
C ALA A 346 -9.75 -29.83 38.59
N THR A 347 -11.03 -29.45 38.34
CA THR A 347 -12.15 -29.63 39.28
C THR A 347 -12.88 -30.97 39.13
N ARG A 348 -12.46 -31.86 38.23
CA ARG A 348 -12.93 -33.25 38.06
C ARG A 348 -11.84 -34.29 38.40
N PRO A 349 -11.12 -34.19 39.52
CA PRO A 349 -10.18 -35.24 39.88
C PRO A 349 -10.95 -36.46 40.38
N ASP A 350 -10.57 -37.64 39.96
CA ASP A 350 -10.81 -38.85 40.76
C ASP A 350 -9.97 -38.67 42.02
N LEU A 351 -10.61 -38.42 43.19
CA LEU A 351 -9.95 -38.07 44.45
C LEU A 351 -8.96 -39.12 44.93
N VAL A 352 -9.23 -40.40 44.63
CA VAL A 352 -8.41 -41.52 45.04
C VAL A 352 -7.09 -41.62 44.28
N PRO A 353 -7.03 -41.51 42.96
CA PRO A 353 -5.77 -41.42 42.23
C PRO A 353 -5.01 -40.11 42.46
N ALA A 354 -5.69 -38.98 42.67
CA ALA A 354 -5.05 -37.66 42.85
C ALA A 354 -4.27 -37.59 44.20
N LEU A 355 -4.73 -38.28 45.22
CA LEU A 355 -4.06 -38.37 46.54
C LEU A 355 -2.99 -39.48 46.55
N LYS A 356 -3.12 -40.53 45.70
CA LYS A 356 -2.15 -41.61 45.55
C LYS A 356 -1.11 -41.38 44.43
N ALA A 357 -1.21 -40.34 43.65
CA ALA A 357 -0.42 -40.09 42.46
C ALA A 357 1.03 -39.62 42.74
N ALA A 358 1.57 -39.94 43.90
CA ALA A 358 3.02 -39.84 44.10
C ALA A 358 3.81 -40.89 43.25
N ASP A 359 3.15 -42.02 42.81
CA ASP A 359 3.87 -43.16 42.22
C ASP A 359 3.37 -43.68 40.86
N ALA A 360 2.42 -43.03 40.19
CA ALA A 360 1.87 -43.55 38.93
C ALA A 360 2.15 -42.67 37.73
N ASP A 361 3.33 -42.75 37.16
CA ASP A 361 3.82 -41.99 35.98
C ASP A 361 3.56 -42.70 34.63
N SER A 362 2.61 -43.67 34.56
CA SER A 362 2.41 -44.51 33.36
C SER A 362 1.37 -44.03 32.33
N SER A 363 0.62 -42.97 32.60
CA SER A 363 -0.41 -42.45 31.64
C SER A 363 -0.03 -41.16 30.91
N GLY A 364 1.25 -40.72 30.97
CA GLY A 364 1.74 -39.41 30.57
C GLY A 364 1.90 -39.17 29.04
N GLY A 365 1.98 -40.22 28.22
CA GLY A 365 2.40 -40.08 26.83
C GLY A 365 1.44 -39.25 25.93
N ARG A 366 0.16 -39.49 25.97
CA ARG A 366 -0.84 -38.78 25.15
C ARG A 366 -1.04 -37.29 25.55
N ARG A 367 -0.85 -36.96 26.83
CA ARG A 367 -1.03 -35.61 27.37
C ARG A 367 0.15 -34.66 27.10
N LEU A 368 1.36 -35.18 26.95
CA LEU A 368 2.56 -34.43 26.56
C LEU A 368 2.53 -34.07 25.07
N TRP A 369 1.87 -34.87 24.24
CA TRP A 369 1.82 -34.70 22.80
C TRP A 369 1.11 -33.39 22.38
N GLY A 370 -0.05 -33.05 22.99
CA GLY A 370 -0.78 -31.81 22.66
C GLY A 370 0.03 -30.54 22.94
N ARG A 371 0.79 -30.50 24.05
CA ARG A 371 1.62 -29.33 24.39
C ARG A 371 2.85 -29.24 23.49
N ASN A 372 3.48 -30.37 23.18
CA ASN A 372 4.61 -30.42 22.27
C ASN A 372 4.20 -29.99 20.86
N ALA A 373 2.98 -30.34 20.41
CA ALA A 373 2.40 -29.92 19.15
C ALA A 373 2.18 -28.38 19.10
N ILE A 374 1.72 -27.76 20.19
CA ILE A 374 1.57 -26.31 20.27
C ILE A 374 2.92 -25.61 20.07
N VAL A 375 3.98 -26.06 20.77
CA VAL A 375 5.31 -25.45 20.65
C VAL A 375 5.94 -25.71 19.29
N ALA A 376 5.81 -26.92 18.75
CA ALA A 376 6.27 -27.22 17.39
C ALA A 376 5.53 -26.35 16.36
N GLY A 377 4.20 -26.15 16.53
CA GLY A 377 3.41 -25.22 15.71
C GLY A 377 3.87 -23.77 15.83
N GLN A 378 4.24 -23.30 17.03
CA GLN A 378 4.80 -21.94 17.22
C GLN A 378 6.13 -21.76 16.49
N ILE A 379 7.04 -22.74 16.59
CA ILE A 379 8.32 -22.73 15.88
C ILE A 379 8.07 -22.73 14.37
N ALA A 380 7.13 -23.54 13.89
CA ALA A 380 6.75 -23.59 12.48
C ALA A 380 6.20 -22.24 11.97
N LEU A 381 5.25 -21.63 12.69
CA LEU A 381 4.69 -20.32 12.33
C LEU A 381 5.76 -19.22 12.36
N SER A 382 6.66 -19.25 13.35
CA SER A 382 7.77 -18.28 13.42
C SER A 382 8.75 -18.45 12.26
N LEU A 383 9.00 -19.68 11.81
CA LEU A 383 9.83 -19.93 10.63
C LEU A 383 9.18 -19.36 9.37
N VAL A 384 7.87 -19.58 9.18
CA VAL A 384 7.13 -18.99 8.05
C VAL A 384 7.20 -17.48 8.07
N LEU A 385 6.92 -16.85 9.23
CA LEU A 385 6.97 -15.39 9.39
C LEU A 385 8.34 -14.81 9.03
N LEU A 386 9.41 -15.38 9.56
CA LEU A 386 10.78 -14.95 9.28
C LEU A 386 11.17 -15.18 7.83
N SER A 387 10.79 -16.33 7.26
CA SER A 387 11.09 -16.63 5.85
C SER A 387 10.40 -15.68 4.90
N VAL A 388 9.13 -15.35 5.16
CA VAL A 388 8.39 -14.33 4.38
C VAL A 388 9.04 -12.96 4.52
N ALA A 389 9.39 -12.55 5.75
CA ALA A 389 10.05 -11.28 5.99
C ALA A 389 11.36 -11.15 5.21
N VAL A 390 12.23 -12.16 5.30
CA VAL A 390 13.52 -12.16 4.60
C VAL A 390 13.34 -12.25 3.08
N SER A 391 12.36 -13.02 2.60
CA SER A 391 12.02 -13.06 1.15
C SER A 391 11.63 -11.69 0.62
N LEU A 392 10.84 -10.92 1.36
CA LEU A 392 10.47 -9.56 0.99
C LEU A 392 11.67 -8.62 0.98
N VAL A 393 12.52 -8.67 2.03
CA VAL A 393 13.76 -7.89 2.09
C VAL A 393 14.65 -8.16 0.88
N GLN A 394 14.88 -9.43 0.57
CA GLN A 394 15.72 -9.83 -0.57
C GLN A 394 15.07 -9.44 -1.89
N GLY A 395 13.76 -9.69 -2.05
CA GLY A 395 13.03 -9.31 -3.27
C GLY A 395 13.14 -7.82 -3.58
N PHE A 396 12.99 -6.95 -2.58
CA PHE A 396 13.19 -5.50 -2.76
C PHE A 396 14.65 -5.16 -3.07
N HIS A 397 15.59 -5.77 -2.37
CA HIS A 397 17.02 -5.55 -2.61
C HIS A 397 17.41 -5.92 -4.06
N ASP A 398 16.96 -7.09 -4.52
CA ASP A 398 17.21 -7.57 -5.88
C ASP A 398 16.57 -6.67 -6.97
N GLN A 399 15.50 -5.95 -6.64
CA GLN A 399 14.90 -4.96 -7.54
C GLN A 399 15.63 -3.61 -7.53
N LEU A 400 16.23 -3.23 -6.41
CA LEU A 400 17.00 -1.99 -6.28
C LEU A 400 18.40 -2.09 -6.94
N LEU A 401 19.03 -3.27 -6.88
CA LEU A 401 20.39 -3.48 -7.41
C LEU A 401 20.56 -3.12 -8.90
N PRO A 402 19.68 -3.56 -9.84
CA PRO A 402 19.82 -3.20 -11.24
C PRO A 402 19.50 -1.72 -11.51
N GLY A 403 18.90 -1.02 -10.55
CA GLY A 403 18.40 0.32 -10.70
C GLY A 403 17.15 0.42 -11.59
N PRO A 404 16.69 1.66 -11.88
CA PRO A 404 15.45 1.90 -12.62
C PRO A 404 15.60 1.78 -14.14
N GLY A 405 16.81 1.53 -14.66
CA GLY A 405 17.09 1.49 -16.11
C GLY A 405 17.33 2.86 -16.73
N TYR A 406 17.36 3.92 -15.93
CA TYR A 406 17.72 5.29 -16.32
C TYR A 406 18.61 5.93 -15.25
N ARG A 407 19.24 7.06 -15.60
CA ARG A 407 20.10 7.80 -14.67
C ARG A 407 19.27 8.56 -13.65
N THR A 408 19.59 8.41 -12.37
CA THR A 408 19.03 9.21 -11.28
C THR A 408 19.97 10.33 -10.80
N GLU A 409 21.28 10.10 -10.94
CA GLU A 409 22.28 11.05 -10.49
C GLU A 409 22.48 12.19 -11.50
N ARG A 410 22.78 13.38 -10.98
CA ARG A 410 23.04 14.61 -11.78
C ARG A 410 21.84 15.09 -12.61
N ILE A 411 20.67 14.52 -12.48
CA ILE A 411 19.46 15.00 -13.16
C ILE A 411 18.67 15.86 -12.18
N PHE A 412 18.44 17.10 -12.55
CA PHE A 412 17.49 18.00 -11.93
C PHE A 412 16.22 18.02 -12.76
N LEU A 413 15.10 18.02 -12.07
CA LEU A 413 13.78 18.11 -12.71
C LEU A 413 13.02 19.34 -12.21
N THR A 414 12.26 19.92 -13.09
CA THR A 414 11.31 20.98 -12.78
C THR A 414 10.13 20.88 -13.73
N SER A 415 8.92 21.14 -13.26
CA SER A 415 7.72 21.11 -14.07
C SER A 415 7.21 22.51 -14.35
N VAL A 416 6.64 22.67 -15.53
CA VAL A 416 6.01 23.91 -16.01
C VAL A 416 4.66 23.53 -16.61
N ASP A 417 3.66 24.41 -16.43
CA ASP A 417 2.36 24.25 -17.05
C ASP A 417 1.92 25.59 -17.68
N THR A 418 1.99 25.64 -19.00
CA THR A 418 1.67 26.84 -19.78
C THR A 418 0.18 27.22 -19.72
N GLN A 419 -0.67 26.27 -19.31
CA GLN A 419 -2.09 26.51 -19.08
C GLN A 419 -2.32 27.46 -17.90
N LEU A 420 -1.45 27.41 -16.90
CA LEU A 420 -1.49 28.35 -15.75
C LEU A 420 -1.18 29.80 -16.16
N ALA A 421 -0.47 29.96 -17.26
CA ALA A 421 -0.20 31.28 -17.89
C ALA A 421 -1.13 31.59 -19.05
N HIS A 422 -2.19 30.81 -19.27
CA HIS A 422 -3.23 31.01 -20.32
C HIS A 422 -2.67 30.99 -21.76
N TYR A 423 -1.65 30.22 -22.02
CA TYR A 423 -1.06 30.10 -23.37
C TYR A 423 -1.96 29.32 -24.32
N SER A 424 -2.02 29.77 -25.58
CA SER A 424 -2.56 28.98 -26.67
C SER A 424 -1.65 27.79 -27.03
N VAL A 425 -2.14 26.86 -27.84
CA VAL A 425 -1.34 25.71 -28.30
C VAL A 425 -0.05 26.19 -28.99
N ASP A 426 -0.16 27.15 -29.92
CA ASP A 426 1.01 27.68 -30.65
C ASP A 426 2.00 28.43 -29.74
N GLN A 427 1.50 29.11 -28.70
CA GLN A 427 2.36 29.74 -27.70
C GLN A 427 3.07 28.70 -26.82
N THR A 428 2.36 27.64 -26.45
CA THR A 428 2.90 26.51 -25.69
C THR A 428 4.04 25.82 -26.42
N GLU A 429 3.85 25.54 -27.72
CA GLU A 429 4.91 24.92 -28.54
C GLU A 429 6.15 25.79 -28.65
N ARG A 430 5.95 27.10 -28.90
CA ARG A 430 7.07 28.05 -28.96
C ARG A 430 7.80 28.13 -27.63
N PHE A 431 7.05 28.27 -26.56
CA PHE A 431 7.63 28.35 -25.21
C PHE A 431 8.47 27.11 -24.87
N TYR A 432 7.98 25.89 -25.10
CA TYR A 432 8.75 24.69 -24.80
C TYR A 432 9.96 24.51 -25.72
N ARG A 433 9.89 24.93 -26.96
CA ARG A 433 11.07 24.97 -27.85
C ARG A 433 12.12 25.93 -27.31
N ASP A 434 11.74 27.17 -27.06
CA ASP A 434 12.65 28.20 -26.54
C ASP A 434 13.21 27.80 -25.18
N LEU A 435 12.39 27.20 -24.32
CA LEU A 435 12.83 26.69 -23.02
C LEU A 435 13.93 25.64 -23.16
N LEU A 436 13.74 24.69 -24.06
CA LEU A 436 14.73 23.62 -24.30
C LEU A 436 16.03 24.16 -24.87
N ASP A 437 15.95 25.09 -25.84
CA ASP A 437 17.12 25.69 -26.50
C ASP A 437 17.91 26.56 -25.49
N HIS A 438 17.23 27.38 -24.70
CA HIS A 438 17.89 28.20 -23.69
C HIS A 438 18.47 27.37 -22.53
N ALA A 439 17.80 26.29 -22.14
CA ALA A 439 18.31 25.37 -21.13
C ALA A 439 19.58 24.66 -21.60
N ARG A 440 19.66 24.22 -22.84
CA ARG A 440 20.84 23.56 -23.42
C ARG A 440 22.07 24.48 -23.51
N LEU A 441 21.84 25.79 -23.63
CA LEU A 441 22.89 26.80 -23.71
C LEU A 441 23.29 27.38 -22.33
N ALA A 442 22.54 27.08 -21.28
CA ALA A 442 22.79 27.64 -19.97
C ALA A 442 24.03 27.04 -19.28
N PRO A 443 24.81 27.86 -18.55
CA PRO A 443 26.05 27.41 -17.91
C PRO A 443 25.77 26.32 -16.86
N GLY A 444 26.61 25.28 -16.83
CA GLY A 444 26.50 24.15 -15.90
C GLY A 444 25.47 23.09 -16.30
N ILE A 445 24.83 23.24 -17.46
CA ILE A 445 23.91 22.28 -18.05
C ILE A 445 24.61 21.53 -19.18
N LYS A 446 24.65 20.21 -19.09
CA LYS A 446 25.27 19.36 -20.08
C LYS A 446 24.29 18.91 -21.15
N SER A 447 23.07 18.59 -20.75
CA SER A 447 21.96 18.22 -21.63
C SER A 447 20.62 18.56 -21.00
N ALA A 448 19.61 18.76 -21.84
CA ALA A 448 18.24 19.03 -21.39
C ALA A 448 17.22 18.35 -22.28
N ALA A 449 16.13 17.91 -21.70
CA ALA A 449 15.01 17.27 -22.41
C ALA A 449 13.68 17.56 -21.70
N LEU A 450 12.59 17.48 -22.47
CA LEU A 450 11.23 17.57 -21.97
C LEU A 450 10.59 16.18 -21.90
N THR A 451 9.74 16.00 -20.90
CA THR A 451 8.91 14.81 -20.74
C THR A 451 7.55 15.18 -20.18
N LEU A 452 6.50 14.51 -20.63
CA LEU A 452 5.17 14.66 -20.05
C LEU A 452 5.04 13.91 -18.73
N GLY A 453 5.56 12.67 -18.66
CA GLY A 453 5.57 11.82 -17.49
C GLY A 453 6.97 11.63 -16.94
N VAL A 454 7.24 12.11 -15.71
CA VAL A 454 8.48 11.81 -15.02
C VAL A 454 8.39 10.39 -14.44
N PRO A 455 9.38 9.51 -14.70
CA PRO A 455 9.37 8.16 -14.15
C PRO A 455 9.17 8.15 -12.64
N MET A 456 8.28 7.28 -12.13
CA MET A 456 7.94 7.11 -10.72
C MET A 456 7.29 8.31 -10.01
N GLN A 457 7.00 9.41 -10.71
CA GLN A 457 6.37 10.59 -10.10
C GLN A 457 4.89 10.67 -10.39
N ASP A 458 4.53 10.72 -11.67
CA ASP A 458 3.17 10.98 -12.14
C ASP A 458 2.47 9.70 -12.58
N ALA A 459 1.14 9.80 -12.76
CA ALA A 459 0.39 8.77 -13.47
C ALA A 459 0.95 8.64 -14.90
N VAL A 460 1.29 7.45 -15.28
CA VAL A 460 1.77 7.16 -16.63
C VAL A 460 0.58 7.20 -17.58
N ASN A 461 0.72 7.91 -18.71
CA ASN A 461 -0.32 7.94 -19.72
C ASN A 461 -0.51 6.56 -20.35
N SER A 462 -1.72 6.29 -20.80
CA SER A 462 -2.03 5.07 -21.53
C SER A 462 -2.66 5.40 -22.88
N VAL A 463 -2.35 4.58 -23.86
CA VAL A 463 -2.93 4.66 -25.21
C VAL A 463 -3.45 3.30 -25.63
N VAL A 464 -4.52 3.27 -26.41
CA VAL A 464 -4.99 2.06 -27.07
C VAL A 464 -4.33 2.00 -28.43
N LEU A 465 -3.56 0.94 -28.67
CA LEU A 465 -2.83 0.72 -29.92
C LEU A 465 -3.12 -0.64 -30.53
N ALA A 466 -3.00 -0.73 -31.83
CA ALA A 466 -3.08 -1.98 -32.58
C ALA A 466 -1.88 -2.07 -33.54
N PRO A 467 -1.02 -3.09 -33.42
CA PRO A 467 0.01 -3.38 -34.41
C PRO A 467 -0.60 -3.60 -35.83
N GLU A 468 0.11 -3.23 -36.87
CA GLU A 468 -0.36 -3.48 -38.23
C GLU A 468 -0.62 -4.97 -38.43
N GLY A 469 -1.81 -5.33 -38.94
CA GLY A 469 -2.24 -6.72 -39.08
C GLY A 469 -2.87 -7.34 -37.81
N TRP A 470 -3.01 -6.58 -36.73
CA TRP A 470 -3.69 -7.06 -35.54
C TRP A 470 -5.18 -7.33 -35.80
N GLN A 471 -5.64 -8.55 -35.44
CA GLN A 471 -7.02 -8.94 -35.58
C GLN A 471 -7.77 -8.71 -34.27
N SER A 472 -8.88 -7.97 -34.35
CA SER A 472 -9.75 -7.71 -33.20
C SER A 472 -10.34 -9.04 -32.70
N HIS A 473 -10.13 -9.34 -31.44
CA HIS A 473 -10.84 -10.40 -30.74
C HIS A 473 -11.96 -9.74 -29.91
N HIS A 474 -13.21 -10.13 -30.19
CA HIS A 474 -14.41 -9.61 -29.48
C HIS A 474 -14.71 -8.10 -29.61
N GLY A 475 -14.39 -7.45 -30.74
CA GLY A 475 -14.72 -6.04 -30.98
C GLY A 475 -13.80 -5.02 -30.26
N GLU A 476 -12.66 -5.46 -29.75
CA GLU A 476 -11.67 -4.57 -29.14
C GLU A 476 -11.00 -3.70 -30.20
N GLN A 477 -10.85 -2.40 -29.92
CA GLN A 477 -10.18 -1.46 -30.85
C GLN A 477 -8.65 -1.59 -30.85
N GLY A 478 -8.07 -2.27 -29.85
CA GLY A 478 -6.64 -2.44 -29.66
C GLY A 478 -6.28 -2.88 -28.24
N ILE A 479 -5.00 -2.79 -27.94
CA ILE A 479 -4.42 -3.15 -26.66
C ILE A 479 -4.04 -1.85 -25.92
N SER A 480 -4.45 -1.72 -24.68
CA SER A 480 -4.03 -0.60 -23.85
C SER A 480 -2.58 -0.77 -23.38
N THR A 481 -1.75 0.23 -23.65
CA THR A 481 -0.32 0.24 -23.33
C THR A 481 0.07 1.56 -22.69
N PHE A 482 1.05 1.53 -21.80
CA PHE A 482 1.60 2.75 -21.21
C PHE A 482 2.45 3.52 -22.23
N CYS A 483 2.39 4.85 -22.12
CA CYS A 483 3.16 5.72 -22.99
C CYS A 483 3.72 6.95 -22.27
N ASN A 484 4.75 7.55 -22.88
CA ASN A 484 5.29 8.83 -22.49
C ASN A 484 5.60 9.68 -23.74
N TYR A 485 5.41 10.99 -23.62
CA TYR A 485 5.77 11.95 -24.65
C TYR A 485 7.08 12.61 -24.25
N VAL A 486 8.10 12.49 -25.09
CA VAL A 486 9.46 12.93 -24.77
C VAL A 486 10.07 13.72 -25.92
N SER A 487 10.89 14.71 -25.60
CA SER A 487 11.61 15.48 -26.63
C SER A 487 12.83 14.74 -27.18
N ASP A 488 13.40 15.29 -28.23
CA ASP A 488 14.74 14.98 -28.67
C ASP A 488 15.74 15.18 -27.49
N GLY A 489 16.76 14.30 -27.40
CA GLY A 489 17.73 14.31 -26.30
C GLY A 489 17.28 13.62 -25.01
N TYR A 490 16.01 13.18 -24.88
CA TYR A 490 15.52 12.52 -23.67
C TYR A 490 16.33 11.26 -23.30
N PHE A 491 16.53 10.38 -24.27
CA PHE A 491 17.25 9.13 -24.07
C PHE A 491 18.72 9.35 -23.70
N GLU A 492 19.35 10.40 -24.22
CA GLU A 492 20.72 10.81 -23.86
C GLU A 492 20.79 11.40 -22.45
N THR A 493 19.88 12.33 -22.13
CA THR A 493 19.81 12.98 -20.81
C THR A 493 19.54 11.95 -19.72
N MET A 494 18.59 11.04 -19.92
CA MET A 494 18.25 9.98 -18.99
C MET A 494 19.18 8.75 -19.06
N ARG A 495 20.09 8.72 -20.03
CA ARG A 495 20.98 7.58 -20.32
C ARG A 495 20.23 6.26 -20.49
N ILE A 496 19.12 6.30 -21.21
CA ILE A 496 18.39 5.11 -21.63
C ILE A 496 18.96 4.69 -22.99
N PRO A 497 19.63 3.53 -23.10
CA PRO A 497 20.23 3.12 -24.36
C PRO A 497 19.18 2.83 -25.43
N ILE A 498 19.37 3.37 -26.64
CA ILE A 498 18.67 2.91 -27.86
C ILE A 498 19.42 1.69 -28.39
N LEU A 499 18.77 0.54 -28.35
CA LEU A 499 19.36 -0.74 -28.69
C LEU A 499 19.44 -0.92 -30.21
N HIS A 500 18.37 -0.52 -30.91
CA HIS A 500 18.26 -0.58 -32.35
C HIS A 500 17.56 0.66 -32.91
N GLY A 501 17.94 1.10 -34.10
CA GLY A 501 17.35 2.27 -34.72
C GLY A 501 17.94 3.59 -34.23
N ARG A 502 17.07 4.60 -33.96
CA ARG A 502 17.46 5.94 -33.56
C ARG A 502 16.52 6.52 -32.48
N GLY A 503 17.01 7.52 -31.75
CA GLY A 503 16.20 8.41 -30.94
C GLY A 503 15.35 9.39 -31.76
N PHE A 504 14.52 10.18 -31.08
CA PHE A 504 13.81 11.28 -31.72
C PHE A 504 14.78 12.39 -32.16
N ARG A 505 14.40 13.09 -33.26
CA ARG A 505 15.14 14.21 -33.83
C ARG A 505 14.31 15.46 -33.83
N GLU A 506 14.93 16.60 -33.90
CA GLU A 506 14.25 17.89 -34.07
C GLU A 506 13.31 17.92 -35.29
N THR A 507 13.68 17.15 -36.34
CA THR A 507 12.88 17.00 -37.55
C THR A 507 11.61 16.17 -37.38
N ASP A 508 11.47 15.42 -36.29
CA ASP A 508 10.26 14.63 -35.99
C ASP A 508 9.18 15.52 -35.32
N GLY A 509 8.73 16.55 -36.06
CA GLY A 509 7.79 17.57 -35.62
C GLY A 509 6.44 17.49 -36.32
N GLU A 510 5.64 18.54 -36.17
CA GLU A 510 4.36 18.67 -36.83
C GLU A 510 4.48 18.64 -38.34
N GLY A 511 3.56 17.98 -39.04
CA GLY A 511 3.58 17.84 -40.51
C GLY A 511 4.51 16.75 -41.04
N THR A 512 5.25 16.05 -40.17
CA THR A 512 6.05 14.87 -40.57
C THR A 512 5.32 13.56 -40.21
N PRO A 513 5.69 12.41 -40.80
CA PRO A 513 5.13 11.14 -40.40
C PRO A 513 5.29 10.87 -38.90
N PHE A 514 4.21 10.41 -38.24
CA PHE A 514 4.26 10.12 -36.82
C PHE A 514 5.23 8.98 -36.52
N VAL A 515 6.09 9.20 -35.53
CA VAL A 515 7.13 8.26 -35.15
C VAL A 515 6.99 7.87 -33.65
N ALA A 516 7.39 6.64 -33.37
CA ALA A 516 7.42 6.12 -31.99
C ALA A 516 8.72 5.33 -31.74
N ILE A 517 9.04 5.21 -30.46
CA ILE A 517 10.09 4.32 -29.97
C ILE A 517 9.41 3.36 -28.99
N VAL A 518 9.67 2.07 -29.14
CA VAL A 518 9.14 1.05 -28.22
C VAL A 518 10.25 0.57 -27.29
N ASN A 519 9.91 0.05 -26.12
CA ASN A 519 10.90 -0.60 -25.29
C ASN A 519 11.17 -2.04 -25.78
N GLU A 520 12.25 -2.63 -25.29
CA GLU A 520 12.69 -3.98 -25.61
C GLU A 520 11.59 -5.03 -25.32
N GLN A 521 10.86 -4.87 -24.22
CA GLN A 521 9.77 -5.76 -23.84
C GLN A 521 8.66 -5.77 -24.89
N MET A 522 8.19 -4.60 -25.32
CA MET A 522 7.15 -4.47 -26.32
C MET A 522 7.61 -4.98 -27.70
N ALA A 523 8.87 -4.70 -28.06
CA ALA A 523 9.45 -5.21 -29.30
C ALA A 523 9.47 -6.75 -29.34
N ASN A 524 9.84 -7.38 -28.23
CA ASN A 524 9.85 -8.83 -28.10
C ASN A 524 8.44 -9.43 -28.08
N HIS A 525 7.50 -8.77 -27.38
CA HIS A 525 6.14 -9.25 -27.23
C HIS A 525 5.39 -9.32 -28.56
N PHE A 526 5.43 -8.24 -29.36
CA PHE A 526 4.63 -8.15 -30.59
C PHE A 526 5.40 -8.58 -31.85
N TRP A 527 6.72 -8.40 -31.90
CA TRP A 527 7.52 -8.60 -33.14
C TRP A 527 8.76 -9.49 -32.95
N LYS A 528 8.86 -10.18 -31.80
CA LYS A 528 10.02 -11.07 -31.51
C LYS A 528 11.38 -10.36 -31.67
N GLY A 529 11.40 -9.04 -31.34
CA GLY A 529 12.57 -8.18 -31.43
C GLY A 529 12.70 -7.40 -32.76
N ASP A 530 11.98 -7.76 -33.84
CA ASP A 530 12.01 -7.09 -35.14
C ASP A 530 10.91 -6.02 -35.26
N ALA A 531 10.98 -4.98 -34.44
CA ALA A 531 10.00 -3.91 -34.40
C ALA A 531 10.34 -2.71 -35.29
N LEU A 532 11.61 -2.55 -35.77
CA LEU A 532 12.00 -1.39 -36.55
C LEU A 532 11.25 -1.31 -37.87
N GLY A 533 10.76 -0.10 -38.19
CA GLY A 533 10.03 0.16 -39.42
C GLY A 533 8.59 -0.35 -39.42
N LYS A 534 8.18 -1.16 -38.44
CA LYS A 534 6.80 -1.62 -38.32
C LYS A 534 5.90 -0.44 -37.97
N ARG A 535 4.61 -0.59 -38.25
CA ARG A 535 3.60 0.43 -37.98
C ARG A 535 2.62 -0.05 -36.91
N LEU A 536 2.11 0.89 -36.15
CA LEU A 536 1.02 0.67 -35.22
C LEU A 536 -0.02 1.79 -35.35
N ARG A 537 -1.26 1.45 -35.10
CA ARG A 537 -2.39 2.38 -35.11
C ARG A 537 -2.68 2.79 -33.66
N LEU A 538 -2.77 4.10 -33.41
CA LEU A 538 -3.17 4.68 -32.11
C LEU A 538 -4.65 5.02 -32.15
N ALA A 539 -5.49 4.17 -31.55
CA ALA A 539 -6.95 4.36 -31.59
C ALA A 539 -7.41 5.56 -30.74
N THR A 540 -6.74 5.84 -29.64
CA THR A 540 -7.10 6.93 -28.71
C THR A 540 -6.54 8.30 -29.12
N VAL A 541 -5.62 8.37 -30.08
CA VAL A 541 -4.96 9.61 -30.52
C VAL A 541 -5.30 9.89 -31.98
N GLY A 542 -6.58 10.09 -32.27
CA GLY A 542 -7.05 10.47 -33.61
C GLY A 542 -6.88 9.38 -34.68
N ASP A 543 -6.90 8.12 -34.30
CA ASP A 543 -6.77 6.94 -35.20
C ASP A 543 -5.55 7.03 -36.14
N ARG A 544 -4.39 7.43 -35.60
CA ARG A 544 -3.18 7.74 -36.38
C ARG A 544 -2.28 6.54 -36.52
N MET A 545 -1.68 6.40 -37.73
CA MET A 545 -0.62 5.43 -37.99
C MET A 545 0.73 6.01 -37.59
N VAL A 546 1.50 5.24 -36.79
CA VAL A 546 2.79 5.64 -36.26
C VAL A 546 3.85 4.61 -36.65
N GLN A 547 5.03 5.06 -37.09
CA GLN A 547 6.14 4.18 -37.46
C GLN A 547 7.14 4.04 -36.31
N ILE A 548 7.58 2.82 -36.04
CA ILE A 548 8.61 2.53 -35.02
C ILE A 548 9.98 2.85 -35.60
N VAL A 549 10.69 3.83 -35.01
CA VAL A 549 12.01 4.29 -35.46
C VAL A 549 13.16 3.86 -34.55
N GLY A 550 12.84 3.36 -33.36
CA GLY A 550 13.84 2.91 -32.40
C GLY A 550 13.29 1.91 -31.38
N ILE A 551 14.21 1.15 -30.80
CA ILE A 551 13.95 0.23 -29.68
C ILE A 551 14.85 0.67 -28.53
N ALA A 552 14.23 1.08 -27.40
CA ALA A 552 14.91 1.50 -26.19
C ALA A 552 15.04 0.34 -25.20
N ARG A 553 16.08 0.36 -24.36
CA ARG A 553 16.21 -0.59 -23.25
C ARG A 553 15.04 -0.45 -22.28
N GLN A 554 14.68 -1.55 -21.63
CA GLN A 554 13.67 -1.58 -20.59
C GLN A 554 14.03 -0.61 -19.44
N SER A 555 13.08 0.25 -19.04
CA SER A 555 13.18 1.17 -17.92
C SER A 555 11.92 1.08 -17.08
N LYS A 556 12.00 1.46 -15.79
CA LYS A 556 10.88 1.38 -14.84
C LYS A 556 10.20 2.73 -14.70
N TYR A 557 8.90 2.79 -14.94
CA TYR A 557 8.12 4.02 -14.97
C TYR A 557 7.10 4.11 -13.84
N LEU A 558 6.49 2.98 -13.46
CA LEU A 558 5.43 2.97 -12.46
C LEU A 558 6.00 2.93 -11.05
N TRP A 559 6.91 1.99 -10.79
CA TRP A 559 7.54 1.76 -9.51
C TRP A 559 8.71 0.79 -9.63
N ILE A 560 9.57 0.71 -8.61
CA ILE A 560 10.86 0.01 -8.71
C ILE A 560 10.72 -1.50 -8.97
N ALA A 561 9.68 -2.14 -8.45
CA ALA A 561 9.46 -3.58 -8.62
C ALA A 561 8.44 -3.91 -9.72
N GLU A 562 8.19 -3.00 -10.67
CA GLU A 562 7.31 -3.29 -11.80
C GLU A 562 7.85 -4.47 -12.62
N PRO A 563 6.99 -5.38 -13.09
CA PRO A 563 7.38 -6.42 -14.02
C PRO A 563 7.77 -5.82 -15.37
N PRO A 564 8.51 -6.54 -16.23
CA PRO A 564 8.73 -6.09 -17.59
C PRO A 564 7.39 -5.77 -18.27
N THR A 565 7.20 -4.49 -18.61
CA THR A 565 5.93 -3.94 -19.10
C THR A 565 6.14 -3.33 -20.46
N ASP A 566 5.17 -3.52 -21.36
CA ASP A 566 5.18 -2.88 -22.68
C ASP A 566 5.08 -1.37 -22.54
N PHE A 567 5.95 -0.63 -23.21
CA PHE A 567 6.01 0.81 -23.08
C PHE A 567 6.30 1.49 -24.43
N LEU A 568 5.56 2.58 -24.70
CA LEU A 568 5.65 3.37 -25.93
C LEU A 568 6.17 4.77 -25.60
N TYR A 569 7.14 5.25 -26.35
CA TYR A 569 7.56 6.65 -26.35
C TYR A 569 7.09 7.31 -27.63
N MET A 570 6.57 8.54 -27.51
CA MET A 570 6.11 9.37 -28.62
C MET A 570 6.82 10.71 -28.63
N SER A 571 6.99 11.31 -29.79
CA SER A 571 7.62 12.63 -29.92
C SER A 571 6.76 13.71 -29.27
N PHE A 572 7.34 14.46 -28.33
CA PHE A 572 6.68 15.61 -27.69
C PHE A 572 6.30 16.70 -28.71
N ARG A 573 7.14 16.88 -29.76
CA ARG A 573 6.88 17.84 -30.84
C ARG A 573 5.67 17.46 -31.72
N GLN A 574 5.29 16.20 -31.77
CA GLN A 574 4.10 15.73 -32.50
C GLN A 574 2.84 15.68 -31.63
N HIS A 575 2.99 15.88 -30.31
CA HIS A 575 1.92 15.82 -29.33
C HIS A 575 2.16 16.87 -28.24
N PRO A 576 2.04 18.17 -28.56
CA PRO A 576 2.25 19.22 -27.60
C PRO A 576 1.25 19.11 -26.44
N ALA A 577 1.76 19.26 -25.21
CA ALA A 577 0.96 19.27 -24.00
C ALA A 577 1.21 20.53 -23.21
N SER A 578 0.21 21.03 -22.50
CA SER A 578 0.35 22.23 -21.68
C SER A 578 1.29 22.05 -20.49
N LYS A 579 1.26 20.89 -19.85
CA LYS A 579 2.16 20.53 -18.76
C LYS A 579 3.31 19.68 -19.28
N ALA A 580 4.55 20.06 -18.95
CA ALA A 580 5.72 19.23 -19.19
C ALA A 580 6.75 19.43 -18.08
N SER A 581 7.62 18.43 -17.90
CA SER A 581 8.76 18.50 -17.00
C SER A 581 10.04 18.65 -17.78
N LEU A 582 10.84 19.64 -17.42
CA LEU A 582 12.19 19.84 -17.92
C LEU A 582 13.15 19.00 -17.08
N LEU A 583 13.84 18.09 -17.72
CA LEU A 583 14.92 17.28 -17.16
C LEU A 583 16.26 17.88 -17.61
N VAL A 584 17.15 18.13 -16.67
CA VAL A 584 18.44 18.78 -16.93
C VAL A 584 19.56 17.95 -16.34
N GLU A 585 20.53 17.54 -17.15
CA GLU A 585 21.79 16.95 -16.67
C GLU A 585 22.73 18.06 -16.22
N SER A 586 23.01 18.12 -14.91
CA SER A 586 23.99 19.06 -14.34
C SER A 586 25.41 18.54 -14.50
N GLU A 587 26.36 19.44 -14.72
CA GLU A 587 27.79 19.14 -14.66
C GLU A 587 28.22 18.80 -13.22
N SER A 588 27.57 19.40 -12.23
CA SER A 588 27.79 19.12 -10.80
C SER A 588 27.27 17.74 -10.39
N THR A 589 27.92 17.16 -9.40
CA THR A 589 27.43 15.92 -8.76
C THR A 589 26.12 16.13 -7.98
N ASP A 590 25.92 17.30 -7.40
CA ASP A 590 24.67 17.71 -6.79
C ASP A 590 23.82 18.46 -7.82
N ALA A 591 22.83 17.75 -8.35
CA ALA A 591 21.91 18.31 -9.35
C ALA A 591 21.09 19.50 -8.82
N SER A 592 20.87 19.61 -7.51
CA SER A 592 20.05 20.69 -6.93
C SER A 592 20.71 22.06 -7.09
N THR A 593 22.02 22.12 -7.26
CA THR A 593 22.78 23.37 -7.45
C THR A 593 22.41 24.13 -8.72
N ILE A 594 21.84 23.43 -9.72
CA ILE A 594 21.44 24.04 -11.00
C ILE A 594 20.06 24.73 -10.92
N ALA A 595 19.30 24.54 -9.83
CA ALA A 595 17.94 25.08 -9.69
C ALA A 595 17.82 26.59 -9.93
N PRO A 596 18.75 27.47 -9.43
CA PRO A 596 18.69 28.89 -9.73
C PRO A 596 18.87 29.20 -11.22
N VAL A 597 19.75 28.48 -11.91
CA VAL A 597 20.00 28.66 -13.35
C VAL A 597 18.76 28.29 -14.16
N VAL A 598 18.16 27.14 -13.86
CA VAL A 598 16.93 26.69 -14.53
C VAL A 598 15.77 27.67 -14.29
N ARG A 599 15.63 28.14 -13.06
CA ARG A 599 14.60 29.16 -12.74
C ARG A 599 14.81 30.47 -13.52
N GLU A 600 16.07 30.88 -13.67
CA GLU A 600 16.42 32.08 -14.43
C GLU A 600 16.14 31.91 -15.93
N VAL A 601 16.37 30.73 -16.49
CA VAL A 601 16.01 30.41 -17.89
C VAL A 601 14.51 30.58 -18.09
N VAL A 602 13.67 29.98 -17.22
CA VAL A 602 12.23 30.12 -17.31
C VAL A 602 11.80 31.58 -17.15
N ARG A 603 12.34 32.30 -16.15
CA ARG A 603 12.01 33.69 -15.87
C ARG A 603 12.34 34.65 -17.04
N LYS A 604 13.41 34.36 -17.78
CA LYS A 604 13.75 35.15 -18.97
C LYS A 604 12.77 34.97 -20.12
N LEU A 605 12.17 33.80 -20.21
CA LEU A 605 11.13 33.52 -21.24
C LEU A 605 9.78 34.10 -20.83
N ASP A 606 9.40 33.91 -19.57
CA ASP A 606 8.19 34.44 -18.97
C ASP A 606 8.35 34.59 -17.47
N PRO A 607 8.39 35.84 -16.95
CA PRO A 607 8.51 36.11 -15.51
C PRO A 607 7.35 35.58 -14.67
N ASP A 608 6.16 35.43 -15.26
CA ASP A 608 4.94 35.01 -14.58
C ASP A 608 4.71 33.50 -14.68
N MET A 609 5.54 32.76 -15.42
CA MET A 609 5.42 31.32 -15.57
C MET A 609 5.73 30.60 -14.26
N PRO A 610 4.77 29.86 -13.66
CA PRO A 610 4.99 29.12 -12.44
C PRO A 610 5.89 27.90 -12.68
N VAL A 611 6.90 27.74 -11.81
CA VAL A 611 7.82 26.62 -11.82
C VAL A 611 7.58 25.77 -10.56
N PHE A 612 7.38 24.49 -10.71
CA PHE A 612 7.07 23.60 -9.60
C PHE A 612 7.82 22.28 -9.69
N ASP A 613 7.71 21.42 -8.67
CA ASP A 613 8.38 20.12 -8.58
C ASP A 613 9.91 20.21 -8.76
N GLN A 614 10.54 21.25 -8.18
CA GLN A 614 11.97 21.46 -8.26
C GLN A 614 12.71 20.51 -7.31
N ARG A 615 13.38 19.48 -7.87
CA ARG A 615 14.13 18.49 -7.10
C ARG A 615 15.13 17.75 -7.96
N SER A 616 16.02 16.98 -7.34
CA SER A 616 16.85 16.03 -8.07
C SER A 616 16.08 14.75 -8.39
N MET A 617 16.42 14.10 -9.50
CA MET A 617 15.87 12.78 -9.84
C MET A 617 16.27 11.72 -8.81
N LYS A 618 17.42 11.90 -8.16
CA LYS A 618 17.87 11.06 -7.07
C LYS A 618 16.95 11.16 -5.86
N ASP A 619 16.58 12.39 -5.44
CA ASP A 619 15.65 12.59 -4.33
C ASP A 619 14.29 11.95 -4.60
N LEU A 620 13.79 12.11 -5.84
CA LEU A 620 12.56 11.48 -6.27
C LEU A 620 12.66 9.95 -6.18
N TYR A 621 13.74 9.37 -6.73
CA TYR A 621 13.98 7.93 -6.70
C TYR A 621 14.14 7.41 -5.27
N ASP A 622 14.94 8.07 -4.45
CA ASP A 622 15.14 7.69 -3.05
C ASP A 622 13.83 7.76 -2.27
N GLN A 623 13.00 8.75 -2.55
CA GLN A 623 11.71 8.92 -1.90
C GLN A 623 10.71 7.83 -2.34
N ARG A 624 10.56 7.59 -3.63
CA ARG A 624 9.53 6.72 -4.19
C ARG A 624 9.91 5.24 -4.20
N ALA A 625 11.17 4.93 -4.49
CA ALA A 625 11.65 3.56 -4.59
C ALA A 625 12.24 3.06 -3.27
N VAL A 626 13.22 3.78 -2.70
CA VAL A 626 14.00 3.27 -1.57
C VAL A 626 13.24 3.39 -0.25
N LYS A 627 12.74 4.59 0.09
CA LYS A 627 12.08 4.82 1.39
C LYS A 627 10.75 4.08 1.51
N THR A 628 9.95 4.05 0.44
CA THR A 628 8.67 3.33 0.43
C THR A 628 8.87 1.83 0.59
N SER A 629 9.85 1.25 -0.11
CA SER A 629 10.20 -0.16 0.01
C SER A 629 10.72 -0.50 1.42
N ASN A 630 11.58 0.35 1.98
CA ASN A 630 12.11 0.18 3.33
C ASN A 630 11.02 0.21 4.41
N LEU A 631 9.98 1.00 4.23
CA LEU A 631 8.83 1.04 5.14
C LEU A 631 8.15 -0.34 5.24
N ILE A 632 7.87 -0.96 4.10
CA ILE A 632 7.24 -2.29 4.04
C ILE A 632 8.16 -3.34 4.68
N VAL A 633 9.44 -3.29 4.36
CA VAL A 633 10.46 -4.18 4.93
C VAL A 633 10.53 -4.06 6.45
N GLN A 634 10.50 -2.84 6.99
CA GLN A 634 10.53 -2.60 8.44
C GLN A 634 9.27 -3.13 9.14
N LEU A 635 8.09 -2.93 8.53
CA LEU A 635 6.84 -3.45 9.07
C LEU A 635 6.86 -4.98 9.17
N VAL A 636 7.17 -5.65 8.07
CA VAL A 636 7.16 -7.12 8.00
C VAL A 636 8.30 -7.71 8.82
N GLY A 637 9.48 -7.09 8.77
CA GLY A 637 10.63 -7.48 9.60
C GLY A 637 10.34 -7.37 11.10
N GLY A 638 9.68 -6.28 11.53
CA GLY A 638 9.21 -6.10 12.90
C GLY A 638 8.25 -7.20 13.35
N MET A 639 7.29 -7.57 12.49
CA MET A 639 6.37 -8.69 12.77
C MET A 639 7.12 -10.02 12.90
N GLY A 640 8.10 -10.27 12.05
CA GLY A 640 8.96 -11.45 12.13
C GLY A 640 9.75 -11.52 13.44
N LEU A 641 10.34 -10.39 13.88
CA LEU A 641 11.07 -10.30 15.14
C LEU A 641 10.17 -10.51 16.35
N ILE A 642 8.95 -9.94 16.36
CA ILE A 642 7.96 -10.17 17.42
C ILE A 642 7.59 -11.65 17.48
N GLY A 643 7.33 -12.28 16.34
CA GLY A 643 7.05 -13.73 16.25
C GLY A 643 8.18 -14.57 16.82
N LEU A 644 9.43 -14.23 16.50
CA LEU A 644 10.63 -14.89 17.01
C LEU A 644 10.79 -14.75 18.54
N ALA A 645 10.60 -13.54 19.06
CA ALA A 645 10.65 -13.27 20.49
C ALA A 645 9.57 -14.07 21.26
N LEU A 646 8.34 -14.06 20.73
CA LEU A 646 7.23 -14.83 21.32
C LEU A 646 7.51 -16.35 21.30
N ALA A 647 8.06 -16.88 20.21
CA ALA A 647 8.44 -18.30 20.14
C ALA A 647 9.53 -18.67 21.15
N SER A 648 10.52 -17.79 21.33
CA SER A 648 11.61 -17.97 22.30
C SER A 648 11.09 -17.99 23.74
N ILE A 649 10.17 -17.08 24.07
CA ILE A 649 9.52 -17.01 25.42
C ILE A 649 8.69 -18.27 25.65
N GLY A 650 7.91 -18.73 24.67
CA GLY A 650 7.09 -19.93 24.77
C GLY A 650 7.92 -21.21 25.02
N LEU A 651 9.02 -21.34 24.27
CA LEU A 651 9.93 -22.46 24.44
C LEU A 651 10.64 -22.41 25.79
N TYR A 652 11.16 -21.23 26.20
CA TYR A 652 11.78 -21.06 27.51
C TYR A 652 10.81 -21.48 28.62
N GLY A 653 9.57 -21.00 28.60
CA GLY A 653 8.53 -21.34 29.57
C GLY A 653 8.23 -22.85 29.60
N LEU A 654 8.19 -23.51 28.42
CA LEU A 654 7.98 -24.95 28.34
C LEU A 654 9.14 -25.74 28.96
N VAL A 655 10.37 -25.39 28.59
CA VAL A 655 11.57 -26.12 29.06
C VAL A 655 11.78 -25.89 30.55
N ALA A 656 11.64 -24.65 31.04
CA ALA A 656 11.73 -24.30 32.46
C ALA A 656 10.72 -25.09 33.31
N TYR A 657 9.46 -25.17 32.83
CA TYR A 657 8.43 -25.97 33.48
C TYR A 657 8.76 -27.47 33.46
N SER A 658 9.27 -28.01 32.35
CA SER A 658 9.63 -29.40 32.22
C SER A 658 10.78 -29.79 33.21
N VAL A 659 11.71 -28.87 33.38
CA VAL A 659 12.82 -28.98 34.34
C VAL A 659 12.29 -28.98 35.79
N SER A 660 11.49 -27.95 36.12
CA SER A 660 10.91 -27.82 37.49
C SER A 660 10.14 -29.07 37.92
N ARG A 661 9.44 -29.74 37.01
CA ARG A 661 8.71 -30.98 37.30
C ARG A 661 9.60 -32.19 37.53
N ARG A 662 10.78 -32.19 36.96
CA ARG A 662 11.76 -33.28 37.06
C ARG A 662 12.88 -33.01 38.07
N THR A 663 12.74 -31.98 38.89
CA THR A 663 13.79 -31.54 39.84
C THR A 663 14.18 -32.69 40.77
N ARG A 664 13.19 -33.45 41.28
CA ARG A 664 13.44 -34.64 42.13
C ARG A 664 14.15 -35.77 41.37
N GLU A 665 13.71 -36.09 40.14
CA GLU A 665 14.36 -37.08 39.26
C GLU A 665 15.81 -36.68 38.95
N ILE A 666 16.00 -35.37 38.63
CA ILE A 666 17.32 -34.81 38.38
C ILE A 666 18.20 -34.87 39.66
N GLY A 667 17.61 -34.48 40.81
CA GLY A 667 18.28 -34.54 42.10
C GLY A 667 18.76 -35.97 42.48
N ILE A 668 17.88 -36.98 42.29
CA ILE A 668 18.23 -38.40 42.53
C ILE A 668 19.36 -38.81 41.59
N ARG A 669 19.29 -38.50 40.31
CA ARG A 669 20.37 -38.85 39.36
C ARG A 669 21.69 -38.15 39.70
N MET A 670 21.63 -36.88 40.11
CA MET A 670 22.83 -36.16 40.55
C MET A 670 23.41 -36.75 41.83
N ALA A 671 22.56 -37.16 42.80
CA ALA A 671 23.00 -37.89 44.03
C ALA A 671 23.63 -39.25 43.73
N LEU A 672 23.17 -39.91 42.64
CA LEU A 672 23.73 -41.19 42.16
C LEU A 672 24.98 -41.00 41.27
N GLY A 673 25.54 -39.78 41.15
CA GLY A 673 26.77 -39.51 40.45
C GLY A 673 26.64 -39.14 38.96
N ALA A 674 25.45 -38.77 38.50
CA ALA A 674 25.28 -38.28 37.12
C ALA A 674 26.03 -36.97 36.88
N GLU A 675 26.80 -36.90 35.80
CA GLU A 675 27.51 -35.67 35.41
C GLU A 675 26.52 -34.55 35.03
N LYS A 676 26.84 -33.31 35.42
CA LYS A 676 26.09 -32.12 35.04
C LYS A 676 25.83 -32.02 33.53
N ARG A 677 26.78 -32.46 32.73
CA ARG A 677 26.71 -32.49 31.28
C ARG A 677 25.62 -33.42 30.74
N SER A 678 25.41 -34.56 31.40
CA SER A 678 24.36 -35.52 31.06
C SER A 678 22.95 -34.95 31.32
N VAL A 679 22.79 -34.22 32.43
CA VAL A 679 21.54 -33.53 32.77
C VAL A 679 21.23 -32.40 31.77
N ILE A 680 22.21 -31.56 31.44
CA ILE A 680 22.07 -30.49 30.43
C ILE A 680 21.69 -31.13 29.08
N TRP A 681 22.35 -32.20 28.65
CA TRP A 681 22.05 -32.87 27.38
C TRP A 681 20.64 -33.46 27.33
N MET A 682 20.18 -34.03 28.44
CA MET A 682 18.82 -34.57 28.55
C MET A 682 17.76 -33.47 28.32
N VAL A 683 17.93 -32.29 28.90
CA VAL A 683 17.03 -31.18 28.74
C VAL A 683 17.11 -30.58 27.32
N LEU A 684 18.33 -30.36 26.83
CA LEU A 684 18.56 -29.86 25.47
C LEU A 684 18.03 -30.80 24.39
N SER A 685 18.13 -32.12 24.58
CA SER A 685 17.61 -33.12 23.62
C SER A 685 16.07 -33.05 23.46
N GLN A 686 15.36 -32.63 24.50
CA GLN A 686 13.91 -32.40 24.41
C GLN A 686 13.63 -31.14 23.58
N GLY A 687 14.32 -30.03 23.83
CA GLY A 687 14.25 -28.82 23.02
C GLY A 687 14.63 -29.08 21.56
N LEU A 688 15.68 -29.89 21.33
CA LEU A 688 16.16 -30.31 20.01
C LEU A 688 15.06 -31.04 19.21
N ARG A 689 14.37 -32.01 19.79
CA ARG A 689 13.30 -32.75 19.13
C ARG A 689 12.14 -31.85 18.75
N LEU A 690 11.77 -30.91 19.63
CA LEU A 690 10.71 -29.94 19.36
C LEU A 690 11.12 -28.93 18.25
N ALA A 691 12.37 -28.48 18.30
CA ALA A 691 12.93 -27.62 17.26
C ALA A 691 12.94 -28.32 15.90
N LEU A 692 13.43 -29.57 15.83
CA LEU A 692 13.46 -30.33 14.58
C LEU A 692 12.04 -30.57 14.02
N ALA A 693 11.08 -30.94 14.89
CA ALA A 693 9.68 -31.12 14.46
C ALA A 693 9.05 -29.81 13.95
N GLY A 694 9.23 -28.72 14.70
CA GLY A 694 8.71 -27.40 14.32
C GLY A 694 9.36 -26.84 13.06
N VAL A 695 10.68 -26.96 12.95
CA VAL A 695 11.44 -26.55 11.75
C VAL A 695 11.04 -27.40 10.54
N GLY A 696 10.86 -28.72 10.69
CA GLY A 696 10.43 -29.59 9.60
C GLY A 696 9.05 -29.22 9.06
N VAL A 697 8.06 -29.02 9.95
CA VAL A 697 6.71 -28.57 9.58
C VAL A 697 6.75 -27.16 9.00
N GLY A 698 7.49 -26.23 9.62
CA GLY A 698 7.64 -24.86 9.17
C GLY A 698 8.31 -24.77 7.81
N LEU A 699 9.33 -25.60 7.54
CA LEU A 699 10.01 -25.66 6.25
C LEU A 699 9.06 -26.14 5.14
N ALA A 700 8.30 -27.20 5.41
CA ALA A 700 7.29 -27.71 4.48
C ALA A 700 6.22 -26.63 4.18
N ALA A 701 5.75 -25.93 5.22
CA ALA A 701 4.81 -24.83 5.07
C ALA A 701 5.42 -23.65 4.28
N THR A 702 6.67 -23.29 4.54
CA THR A 702 7.40 -22.23 3.83
C THR A 702 7.56 -22.56 2.36
N LEU A 703 7.93 -23.79 2.02
CA LEU A 703 8.06 -24.26 0.63
C LEU A 703 6.74 -24.16 -0.16
N TYR A 704 5.60 -24.31 0.53
CA TYR A 704 4.28 -24.16 -0.10
C TYR A 704 3.80 -22.70 -0.12
N ILE A 705 3.98 -21.97 0.97
CA ILE A 705 3.44 -20.60 1.16
C ILE A 705 4.25 -19.57 0.38
N CYS A 706 5.59 -19.66 0.36
CA CYS A 706 6.42 -18.68 -0.34
C CYS A 706 6.10 -18.57 -1.84
N PRO A 707 5.99 -19.64 -2.62
CA PRO A 707 5.57 -19.55 -4.02
C PRO A 707 4.17 -18.98 -4.20
N LEU A 708 3.23 -19.30 -3.29
CA LEU A 708 1.87 -18.76 -3.32
C LEU A 708 1.86 -17.25 -3.08
N ILE A 709 2.63 -16.77 -2.10
CA ILE A 709 2.79 -15.32 -1.84
C ILE A 709 3.47 -14.64 -3.03
N THR A 710 4.52 -15.22 -3.58
CA THR A 710 5.23 -14.64 -4.73
C THR A 710 4.35 -14.59 -5.99
N SER A 711 3.47 -15.57 -6.20
CA SER A 711 2.52 -15.55 -7.32
C SER A 711 1.39 -14.53 -7.09
N ALA A 712 0.87 -14.44 -5.86
CA ALA A 712 -0.15 -13.45 -5.48
C ALA A 712 0.40 -12.02 -5.49
N LEU A 713 1.69 -11.86 -5.19
CA LEU A 713 2.44 -10.62 -5.24
C LEU A 713 3.29 -10.53 -6.53
N SER A 714 2.79 -11.02 -7.65
CA SER A 714 3.47 -10.96 -8.96
C SER A 714 3.88 -9.54 -9.35
N PHE A 715 3.19 -8.55 -8.79
CA PHE A 715 3.54 -7.14 -8.85
C PHE A 715 4.95 -6.84 -8.27
N PHE A 716 5.44 -7.61 -7.32
CA PHE A 716 6.78 -7.42 -6.74
C PHE A 716 7.88 -8.16 -7.52
N ALA A 717 7.58 -8.79 -8.64
CA ALA A 717 8.52 -9.50 -9.52
C ALA A 717 9.55 -10.37 -8.77
N PHE A 718 9.14 -11.01 -7.67
CA PHE A 718 9.99 -11.94 -6.91
C PHE A 718 10.27 -13.19 -7.75
N ARG A 719 11.30 -13.13 -8.58
CA ARG A 719 11.62 -14.20 -9.54
C ARG A 719 12.28 -15.43 -8.91
N HIS A 720 12.95 -15.28 -7.79
CA HIS A 720 13.72 -16.37 -7.19
C HIS A 720 13.58 -16.38 -5.67
N VAL A 721 13.09 -17.47 -5.13
CA VAL A 721 13.21 -17.72 -3.70
C VAL A 721 14.65 -18.18 -3.45
N ASN A 722 15.44 -17.36 -2.77
CA ASN A 722 16.84 -17.66 -2.51
C ASN A 722 16.96 -18.93 -1.65
N PRO A 723 17.69 -19.98 -2.10
CA PRO A 723 17.90 -21.20 -1.31
C PRO A 723 18.46 -20.95 0.10
N MET A 724 19.20 -19.86 0.28
CA MET A 724 19.73 -19.46 1.59
C MET A 724 18.64 -19.22 2.64
N ILE A 725 17.43 -18.84 2.26
CA ILE A 725 16.31 -18.66 3.21
C ILE A 725 15.93 -20.01 3.82
N PHE A 726 15.89 -21.07 2.99
CA PHE A 726 15.52 -22.43 3.43
C PHE A 726 16.58 -23.11 4.29
N ILE A 727 17.79 -22.59 4.35
CA ILE A 727 18.88 -23.09 5.20
C ILE A 727 19.12 -22.11 6.36
N GLY A 728 19.28 -20.82 6.07
CA GLY A 728 19.66 -19.80 7.05
C GLY A 728 18.60 -19.56 8.12
N MET A 729 17.31 -19.48 7.74
CA MET A 729 16.24 -19.24 8.71
C MET A 729 15.99 -20.44 9.63
N PRO A 730 15.93 -21.69 9.15
CA PRO A 730 15.90 -22.87 10.01
C PRO A 730 17.09 -22.93 10.96
N VAL A 731 18.31 -22.68 10.50
CA VAL A 731 19.53 -22.69 11.33
C VAL A 731 19.45 -21.58 12.39
N LEU A 732 19.08 -20.36 12.02
CA LEU A 732 18.92 -19.25 12.97
C LEU A 732 17.89 -19.60 14.06
N LEU A 733 16.71 -20.08 13.66
CA LEU A 733 15.65 -20.45 14.58
C LEU A 733 16.08 -21.61 15.50
N PHE A 734 16.81 -22.58 14.94
CA PHE A 734 17.36 -23.67 15.68
C PHE A 734 18.35 -23.19 16.75
N VAL A 735 19.29 -22.32 16.40
CA VAL A 735 20.26 -21.73 17.34
C VAL A 735 19.55 -20.97 18.47
N ILE A 736 18.57 -20.13 18.13
CA ILE A 736 17.80 -19.37 19.11
C ILE A 736 17.01 -20.31 20.03
N THR A 737 16.42 -21.38 19.47
CA THR A 737 15.72 -22.40 20.24
C THR A 737 16.65 -23.11 21.22
N MET A 738 17.87 -23.43 20.80
CA MET A 738 18.87 -24.03 21.69
C MET A 738 19.33 -23.08 22.78
N LEU A 739 19.53 -21.81 22.47
CA LEU A 739 19.87 -20.77 23.44
C LEU A 739 18.75 -20.57 24.49
N ALA A 740 17.49 -20.52 24.03
CA ALA A 740 16.32 -20.41 24.93
C ALA A 740 16.19 -21.63 25.87
N SER A 741 16.60 -22.81 25.40
CA SER A 741 16.59 -24.04 26.20
C SER A 741 17.79 -24.17 27.15
N TRP A 742 18.89 -23.48 26.87
CA TRP A 742 20.15 -23.61 27.62
C TRP A 742 20.05 -23.00 29.04
N ALA A 743 19.37 -21.86 29.22
CA ALA A 743 19.25 -21.22 30.52
C ALA A 743 18.49 -22.11 31.53
N PRO A 744 17.32 -22.73 31.22
CA PRO A 744 16.67 -23.71 32.12
C PRO A 744 17.52 -24.96 32.33
N ALA A 745 18.21 -25.43 31.28
CA ALA A 745 19.08 -26.62 31.40
C ALA A 745 20.26 -26.41 32.37
N ARG A 746 20.85 -25.20 32.32
CA ARG A 746 21.90 -24.80 33.26
C ARG A 746 21.39 -24.72 34.71
N HIS A 747 20.21 -24.16 34.92
CA HIS A 747 19.55 -24.11 36.22
C HIS A 747 19.29 -25.51 36.79
N ALA A 748 18.82 -26.44 35.94
CA ALA A 748 18.60 -27.82 36.30
C ALA A 748 19.90 -28.54 36.81
N ALA A 749 21.04 -28.23 36.17
CA ALA A 749 22.33 -28.82 36.51
C ALA A 749 22.99 -28.20 37.78
N GLN A 750 22.41 -27.10 38.32
CA GLN A 750 22.89 -26.42 39.53
C GLN A 750 22.02 -26.70 40.76
N VAL A 751 20.97 -27.51 40.64
CA VAL A 751 20.10 -27.87 41.76
C VAL A 751 20.91 -28.71 42.79
N ASP A 752 20.88 -28.26 44.05
CA ASP A 752 21.52 -28.99 45.12
C ASP A 752 20.73 -30.30 45.42
N PRO A 753 21.38 -31.48 45.35
CA PRO A 753 20.72 -32.75 45.62
C PRO A 753 20.07 -32.83 47.00
N LEU A 754 20.68 -32.16 48.03
CA LEU A 754 20.16 -32.17 49.38
C LEU A 754 18.86 -31.38 49.55
N THR A 755 18.75 -30.20 48.91
CA THR A 755 17.54 -29.41 48.95
C THR A 755 16.40 -30.04 48.14
N SER A 756 16.71 -30.69 47.01
CA SER A 756 15.71 -31.38 46.16
C SER A 756 15.10 -32.64 46.74
N LEU A 757 15.71 -33.21 47.78
CA LEU A 757 15.18 -34.36 48.55
C LEU A 757 14.39 -33.95 49.80
N HIS A 758 14.54 -32.68 50.26
CA HIS A 758 13.86 -32.13 51.44
C HIS A 758 12.60 -31.34 51.15
N ASP A 759 12.34 -30.91 49.90
CA ASP A 759 11.07 -30.25 49.52
C ASP A 759 9.94 -31.29 49.47
N GLU A 760 9.19 -31.44 50.61
CA GLU A 760 7.93 -32.15 50.71
C GLU A 760 6.76 -31.38 50.12
#